data_d163a0652909367067257f8845038749
#
_entry.id   d163a0652909367067257f8845038749
#
_cell.length_a   1.000
_cell.length_b   1.000
_cell.length_c   1.000
_cell.angle_alpha   90.00
_cell.angle_beta   90.00
_cell.angle_gamma   90.00
#
_symmetry.space_group_name_H-M   'P 1'
#
loop_
_entity.id
_entity.type
_entity.pdbx_description
1 polymer ?
#
loop_
_entity_poly.entity_id
_entity_poly.type
_entity_poly.pdbx_seq_one_letter_code
_entity_poly.pdbx_strand_id
1 'polypeptide(L)'
;MKRILFFVYCLLFTVDSFSQETFPVNGVPNHNHNYYAFTNAKIFVDYQTIIPIGTLLIKDGIIIQCAEKVEIPKGAVSMDMKGRSIYPSLVDPFSTYGMAELKPQTRGGFSPQMENNNKGAYNWNQAVHPEIDAVKLFVADSKAADELRKLGYGSVMSFSKDGVARGTGVFVTLGDDKENKSVLIDRSAALYSFDKGSSTQEYPSSLTGSIALLRQTYMDAQWYSDNKGKTEYNIALDAFNKIQSLPQIFEIRDKLSALRADKVGDEFKVQYIFKGSGNEYQRIEEIKATNGKFILPLNFPAAYEVEDPYDAMMITLEDMKHWEMAPLNPAAFEQNFISFAFTTTDIKDKKDLWKNIRKAIEYGLSEKTALKALTYTPAELVGAQTKVGSLKTGMIANFIITSGNLFDEKNIIYQNWIQGNPYVINQFDLIDVRGTYDIKVSDKSGTLKVVGELEKPKATIELGDTNKIAVTIVQNNNLITLSYSLKNDGGATRLSGTMSNDASQWKGKGQLVNGDWVDWSAILKTPFTKVDKKDTVKTKTHPTLDDVMYPFCGYGQTKTDSTSWKKFMNRWNAVLIKNATVWTNEAEGILQNKDVLITEGKIVRIGDNLEVPKTVNALRIDGTGKILTAGIVDEHSHIAISDGVNEGTQASTAEVRMGDVVDCDDVSIYRSLAGGVTACQLLHGSANPIGGQSGLIKLKWGAAPEEMKIKGADGFIKFALGENVKQSNWGDFNTVRFPQSRMGVEQVYYDHFTRAKEYQAKWDMYNALKDKSKAVSPRRDIEMEALSEILNKKRFITCHSYVQSEINMLMHLGDSLGFQVNTFTHILEGYKMADKMKARNIYPSTFSDWWAYKMEVQYAIPYNAAIMYNMGLFVCINSDDAEMERRLNQEAAKSVKYGNVPEQDAFKMVTLNPAMALHLDKKIGSIKVGKDGDVVLWTDNPLSIYAKVDKTLIEGVVYYDAEKDKKLRDEIRKERARLIQKMIEEKSGGAPTQKPVMKKPKHYTCDDLENYGAGE
;
A
#
# COMPACT_ATOMS: atom_id res chain seq x y z
N MET A 1 -51.93 -1.80 -50.89
CA MET A 1 -50.79 -2.50 -51.53
C MET A 1 -49.56 -1.63 -51.74
N LYS A 2 -49.63 -0.35 -52.15
CA LYS A 2 -48.41 0.49 -52.34
C LYS A 2 -47.64 0.90 -51.05
N ARG A 3 -48.29 0.88 -49.91
CA ARG A 3 -47.62 1.18 -48.60
C ARG A 3 -46.93 -0.03 -47.95
N ILE A 4 -47.33 -1.21 -48.29
CA ILE A 4 -46.69 -2.44 -47.80
C ILE A 4 -45.44 -2.77 -48.62
N LEU A 5 -45.43 -2.47 -49.91
CA LEU A 5 -44.23 -2.62 -50.73
C LEU A 5 -43.10 -1.66 -50.37
N PHE A 6 -43.40 -0.46 -49.82
CA PHE A 6 -42.40 0.51 -49.39
C PHE A 6 -41.73 0.07 -48.06
N PHE A 7 -42.50 -0.59 -47.19
CA PHE A 7 -41.95 -1.13 -45.94
C PHE A 7 -41.10 -2.39 -46.14
N VAL A 8 -41.44 -3.23 -47.11
CA VAL A 8 -40.62 -4.41 -47.48
C VAL A 8 -39.38 -4.00 -48.24
N TYR A 9 -39.41 -2.90 -49.00
CA TYR A 9 -38.20 -2.36 -49.67
C TYR A 9 -37.24 -1.69 -48.69
N CYS A 10 -37.72 -1.08 -47.61
CA CYS A 10 -36.87 -0.54 -46.53
C CYS A 10 -36.28 -1.63 -45.60
N LEU A 11 -36.90 -2.83 -45.52
CA LEU A 11 -36.36 -3.95 -44.71
C LEU A 11 -35.33 -4.81 -45.46
N LEU A 12 -35.17 -4.58 -46.78
CA LEU A 12 -34.16 -5.29 -47.60
C LEU A 12 -32.87 -4.50 -47.80
N PHE A 13 -32.75 -3.30 -47.18
CA PHE A 13 -31.52 -2.48 -47.16
C PHE A 13 -30.88 -2.34 -45.78
N THR A 14 -31.07 -3.33 -44.91
CA THR A 14 -30.08 -3.57 -43.85
C THR A 14 -28.93 -4.38 -44.45
N VAL A 15 -28.26 -3.79 -45.42
CA VAL A 15 -26.91 -4.23 -45.79
C VAL A 15 -26.07 -3.98 -44.58
N ASP A 16 -25.51 -5.03 -44.04
CA ASP A 16 -24.41 -4.94 -43.08
C ASP A 16 -23.41 -3.95 -43.61
N SER A 17 -23.39 -2.74 -43.06
CA SER A 17 -22.29 -1.81 -43.28
C SER A 17 -21.08 -2.38 -42.57
N PHE A 18 -20.37 -3.25 -43.28
CA PHE A 18 -18.99 -3.51 -42.93
C PHE A 18 -18.30 -2.15 -43.00
N SER A 19 -17.90 -1.62 -41.84
CA SER A 19 -17.04 -0.46 -41.75
C SER A 19 -15.82 -0.75 -42.65
N GLN A 20 -15.63 0.08 -43.68
CA GLN A 20 -14.42 -0.03 -44.49
C GLN A 20 -13.23 0.08 -43.58
N GLU A 21 -12.24 -0.81 -43.76
CA GLU A 21 -10.95 -0.66 -43.07
C GLU A 21 -10.44 0.75 -43.32
N THR A 22 -10.25 1.53 -42.26
CA THR A 22 -9.87 2.96 -42.33
C THR A 22 -8.44 3.18 -42.83
N PHE A 23 -7.65 2.13 -42.95
CA PHE A 23 -6.27 2.18 -43.46
C PHE A 23 -6.05 1.20 -44.57
N PRO A 24 -5.45 1.62 -45.71
CA PRO A 24 -5.07 0.71 -46.74
C PRO A 24 -4.01 -0.27 -46.22
N VAL A 25 -4.30 -1.56 -46.27
CA VAL A 25 -3.32 -2.59 -46.00
C VAL A 25 -2.44 -2.70 -47.25
N ASN A 26 -1.17 -2.32 -47.12
CA ASN A 26 -0.18 -2.53 -48.21
C ASN A 26 0.18 -4.01 -48.28
N GLY A 27 -0.13 -4.64 -49.42
CA GLY A 27 0.16 -6.03 -49.69
C GLY A 27 -1.09 -6.93 -49.69
N VAL A 28 -0.91 -8.19 -49.98
CA VAL A 28 -1.99 -9.18 -49.93
C VAL A 28 -2.23 -9.57 -48.51
N PRO A 29 -3.47 -9.41 -47.98
CA PRO A 29 -3.81 -9.88 -46.64
C PRO A 29 -3.55 -11.39 -46.54
N ASN A 30 -2.68 -11.79 -45.63
CA ASN A 30 -2.51 -13.22 -45.38
C ASN A 30 -3.64 -13.69 -44.44
N HIS A 31 -4.82 -13.90 -45.01
CA HIS A 31 -5.90 -14.52 -44.28
C HIS A 31 -5.67 -16.03 -44.29
N ASN A 32 -4.96 -16.48 -43.24
CA ASN A 32 -4.81 -17.90 -43.02
C ASN A 32 -6.13 -18.47 -42.47
N HIS A 33 -7.05 -18.84 -43.38
CA HIS A 33 -8.35 -19.40 -43.04
C HIS A 33 -8.30 -20.90 -42.69
N ASN A 34 -7.12 -21.44 -42.44
CA ASN A 34 -6.96 -22.84 -42.10
C ASN A 34 -7.48 -23.13 -40.69
N TYR A 35 -8.05 -24.29 -40.54
CA TYR A 35 -8.23 -24.85 -39.21
C TYR A 35 -6.86 -25.33 -38.69
N TYR A 36 -6.58 -25.05 -37.43
CA TYR A 36 -5.47 -25.67 -36.72
C TYR A 36 -6.02 -26.61 -35.66
N ALA A 37 -5.57 -27.85 -35.66
CA ALA A 37 -5.95 -28.89 -34.70
C ALA A 37 -4.72 -29.33 -33.91
N PHE A 38 -4.74 -29.07 -32.61
CA PHE A 38 -3.70 -29.48 -31.67
C PHE A 38 -4.15 -30.76 -30.99
N THR A 39 -3.66 -31.90 -31.47
CA THR A 39 -4.09 -33.24 -31.06
C THR A 39 -3.18 -33.83 -29.98
N ASN A 40 -3.66 -34.85 -29.27
CA ASN A 40 -2.88 -35.57 -28.24
C ASN A 40 -2.28 -34.67 -27.17
N ALA A 41 -3.00 -33.62 -26.79
CA ALA A 41 -2.59 -32.65 -25.77
C ALA A 41 -3.28 -32.92 -24.43
N LYS A 42 -2.58 -32.64 -23.31
CA LYS A 42 -3.23 -32.40 -22.03
C LYS A 42 -3.71 -30.96 -22.01
N ILE A 43 -5.03 -30.70 -21.89
CA ILE A 43 -5.58 -29.38 -22.07
C ILE A 43 -6.21 -28.89 -20.76
N PHE A 44 -5.71 -27.78 -20.26
CA PHE A 44 -6.33 -27.03 -19.16
C PHE A 44 -7.31 -26.02 -19.74
N VAL A 45 -8.58 -26.43 -19.86
CA VAL A 45 -9.64 -25.55 -20.43
C VAL A 45 -9.78 -24.29 -19.58
N ASP A 46 -9.75 -24.45 -18.28
CA ASP A 46 -9.64 -23.42 -17.26
C ASP A 46 -8.99 -24.03 -15.98
N TYR A 47 -8.96 -23.27 -14.89
CA TYR A 47 -8.38 -23.72 -13.61
C TYR A 47 -9.14 -24.90 -12.95
N GLN A 48 -10.35 -25.26 -13.44
CA GLN A 48 -11.18 -26.35 -12.90
C GLN A 48 -11.25 -27.54 -13.84
N THR A 49 -11.24 -27.31 -15.14
CA THR A 49 -11.53 -28.30 -16.18
C THR A 49 -10.25 -28.72 -16.90
N ILE A 50 -9.85 -29.96 -16.77
CA ILE A 50 -8.66 -30.53 -17.42
C ILE A 50 -9.12 -31.69 -18.30
N ILE A 51 -8.68 -31.70 -19.56
CA ILE A 51 -8.82 -32.81 -20.49
C ILE A 51 -7.47 -33.53 -20.55
N PRO A 52 -7.35 -34.76 -20.03
CA PRO A 52 -6.08 -35.48 -19.96
C PRO A 52 -5.43 -35.74 -21.32
N ILE A 53 -6.21 -36.08 -22.30
CA ILE A 53 -5.85 -36.25 -23.72
C ILE A 53 -6.99 -35.73 -24.56
N GLY A 54 -6.73 -34.66 -25.32
CA GLY A 54 -7.77 -34.02 -26.11
C GLY A 54 -7.21 -33.29 -27.32
N THR A 55 -8.13 -32.62 -28.00
CA THR A 55 -7.84 -31.78 -29.18
C THR A 55 -8.40 -30.38 -28.97
N LEU A 56 -7.59 -29.37 -29.23
CA LEU A 56 -7.98 -27.99 -29.38
C LEU A 56 -8.06 -27.67 -30.88
N LEU A 57 -9.24 -27.24 -31.35
CA LEU A 57 -9.49 -26.84 -32.73
C LEU A 57 -9.76 -25.34 -32.78
N ILE A 58 -8.97 -24.61 -33.57
CA ILE A 58 -9.13 -23.16 -33.75
C ILE A 58 -9.30 -22.80 -35.23
N LYS A 59 -9.92 -21.69 -35.50
CA LYS A 59 -10.04 -21.05 -36.82
C LYS A 59 -10.16 -19.55 -36.69
N ASP A 60 -9.51 -18.79 -37.54
CA ASP A 60 -9.61 -17.31 -37.61
C ASP A 60 -9.43 -16.64 -36.27
N GLY A 61 -8.51 -17.15 -35.45
CA GLY A 61 -8.20 -16.61 -34.12
C GLY A 61 -9.20 -16.95 -33.01
N ILE A 62 -10.21 -17.83 -33.30
CA ILE A 62 -11.25 -18.22 -32.36
C ILE A 62 -11.19 -19.73 -32.10
N ILE A 63 -11.49 -20.11 -30.86
CA ILE A 63 -11.63 -21.51 -30.46
C ILE A 63 -12.95 -22.05 -30.97
N ILE A 64 -12.87 -23.06 -31.85
CA ILE A 64 -14.04 -23.71 -32.43
C ILE A 64 -14.53 -24.84 -31.52
N GLN A 65 -13.59 -25.64 -31.01
CA GLN A 65 -13.94 -26.74 -30.11
C GLN A 65 -12.70 -27.16 -29.28
N CYS A 66 -12.96 -27.53 -28.04
CA CYS A 66 -11.95 -28.08 -27.14
C CYS A 66 -12.57 -29.25 -26.39
N ALA A 67 -12.17 -30.51 -26.75
CA ALA A 67 -12.74 -31.72 -26.19
C ALA A 67 -11.79 -32.93 -26.32
N GLU A 68 -12.13 -34.04 -25.66
CA GLU A 68 -11.38 -35.30 -25.79
C GLU A 68 -11.44 -35.82 -27.25
N LYS A 69 -12.61 -35.69 -27.88
CA LYS A 69 -12.80 -36.08 -29.28
C LYS A 69 -13.35 -34.89 -30.07
N VAL A 70 -12.65 -34.49 -31.10
CA VAL A 70 -13.02 -33.40 -32.01
C VAL A 70 -12.96 -33.93 -33.43
N GLU A 71 -13.97 -33.67 -34.20
CA GLU A 71 -13.96 -33.94 -35.63
C GLU A 71 -13.09 -32.88 -36.32
N ILE A 72 -11.98 -33.31 -36.89
CA ILE A 72 -11.02 -32.43 -37.55
C ILE A 72 -11.46 -32.23 -39.01
N PRO A 73 -11.76 -31.00 -39.44
CA PRO A 73 -12.17 -30.69 -40.79
C PRO A 73 -11.09 -31.11 -41.82
N LYS A 74 -11.50 -31.54 -42.97
CA LYS A 74 -10.61 -31.90 -44.08
C LYS A 74 -9.79 -30.66 -44.50
N GLY A 75 -8.47 -30.81 -44.57
CA GLY A 75 -7.55 -29.71 -44.89
C GLY A 75 -7.09 -28.89 -43.69
N ALA A 76 -7.48 -29.25 -42.46
CA ALA A 76 -6.94 -28.64 -41.25
C ALA A 76 -5.44 -28.95 -41.09
N VAL A 77 -4.69 -27.98 -40.59
CA VAL A 77 -3.28 -28.16 -40.16
C VAL A 77 -3.29 -28.87 -38.82
N SER A 78 -2.94 -30.14 -38.80
CA SER A 78 -2.90 -30.96 -37.58
C SER A 78 -1.50 -31.00 -37.00
N MET A 79 -1.38 -30.66 -35.69
CA MET A 79 -0.13 -30.71 -34.94
C MET A 79 -0.28 -31.69 -33.76
N ASP A 80 0.51 -32.77 -33.77
CA ASP A 80 0.53 -33.71 -32.66
C ASP A 80 1.35 -33.15 -31.50
N MET A 81 0.70 -32.95 -30.37
CA MET A 81 1.32 -32.39 -29.15
C MET A 81 2.12 -33.44 -28.37
N LYS A 82 2.00 -34.73 -28.73
CA LYS A 82 2.79 -35.81 -28.07
C LYS A 82 2.70 -35.79 -26.54
N GLY A 83 1.52 -35.45 -25.98
CA GLY A 83 1.29 -35.36 -24.53
C GLY A 83 1.69 -34.05 -23.87
N ARG A 84 2.16 -33.06 -24.64
CA ARG A 84 2.45 -31.70 -24.12
C ARG A 84 1.18 -31.05 -23.58
N SER A 85 1.36 -30.05 -22.69
CA SER A 85 0.23 -29.38 -22.06
C SER A 85 -0.13 -28.08 -22.79
N ILE A 86 -1.44 -27.78 -22.86
CA ILE A 86 -1.97 -26.52 -23.38
C ILE A 86 -2.71 -25.82 -22.24
N TYR A 87 -2.38 -24.54 -21.98
CA TYR A 87 -3.02 -23.69 -21.01
C TYR A 87 -3.55 -22.42 -21.69
N PRO A 88 -4.60 -21.75 -21.16
CA PRO A 88 -4.91 -20.38 -21.58
C PRO A 88 -3.68 -19.50 -21.41
N SER A 89 -3.43 -18.58 -22.34
CA SER A 89 -2.41 -17.55 -22.14
C SER A 89 -2.74 -16.72 -20.91
N LEU A 90 -1.71 -16.28 -20.19
CA LEU A 90 -1.83 -15.48 -18.98
C LEU A 90 -2.40 -14.10 -19.31
N VAL A 91 -3.07 -13.51 -18.32
CA VAL A 91 -3.65 -12.16 -18.40
C VAL A 91 -3.08 -11.29 -17.28
N ASP A 92 -2.54 -10.12 -17.62
CA ASP A 92 -2.12 -9.13 -16.62
C ASP A 92 -3.18 -8.03 -16.51
N PRO A 93 -3.87 -7.90 -15.37
CA PRO A 93 -4.95 -6.93 -15.20
C PRO A 93 -4.46 -5.54 -14.82
N PHE A 94 -3.13 -5.30 -14.70
CA PHE A 94 -2.57 -4.03 -14.26
C PHE A 94 -1.18 -3.79 -14.87
N SER A 95 -1.14 -3.03 -15.95
CA SER A 95 0.09 -2.82 -16.73
C SER A 95 0.14 -1.39 -17.31
N THR A 96 1.34 -0.95 -17.63
CA THR A 96 1.60 0.29 -18.40
C THR A 96 2.09 -0.02 -19.82
N TYR A 97 1.91 -1.23 -20.31
CA TYR A 97 2.32 -1.64 -21.66
C TYR A 97 1.73 -0.71 -22.72
N GLY A 98 2.58 -0.22 -23.63
CA GLY A 98 2.15 0.69 -24.70
C GLY A 98 1.74 2.09 -24.26
N MET A 99 1.96 2.46 -22.99
CA MET A 99 1.80 3.83 -22.51
C MET A 99 3.14 4.54 -22.50
N ALA A 100 3.12 5.85 -22.74
CA ALA A 100 4.29 6.68 -22.62
C ALA A 100 4.79 6.70 -21.15
N GLU A 101 6.10 6.67 -20.97
CA GLU A 101 6.72 6.84 -19.66
C GLU A 101 6.47 8.27 -19.15
N LEU A 102 5.94 8.36 -17.94
CA LEU A 102 5.73 9.66 -17.31
C LEU A 102 7.05 10.23 -16.86
N LYS A 103 7.38 11.40 -17.38
CA LYS A 103 8.54 12.15 -16.91
C LYS A 103 8.13 13.05 -15.77
N PRO A 104 8.84 13.03 -14.62
CA PRO A 104 8.62 14.00 -13.58
C PRO A 104 8.69 15.41 -14.17
N GLN A 105 7.64 16.21 -13.98
CA GLN A 105 7.67 17.60 -14.40
C GLN A 105 8.54 18.36 -13.40
N THR A 106 9.55 19.05 -13.88
CA THR A 106 10.35 19.96 -13.04
C THR A 106 9.57 21.27 -12.85
N ARG A 107 9.49 21.75 -11.61
CA ARG A 107 8.95 23.09 -11.33
C ARG A 107 9.63 24.14 -12.18
N GLY A 108 8.85 24.94 -12.86
CA GLY A 108 9.31 26.03 -13.72
C GLY A 108 9.59 27.35 -12.99
N GLY A 109 9.98 27.37 -11.72
CA GLY A 109 10.28 28.60 -10.97
C GLY A 109 10.08 28.48 -9.45
N PHE A 110 10.36 29.57 -8.74
CA PHE A 110 10.22 29.68 -7.28
C PHE A 110 8.77 29.95 -6.80
N SER A 111 7.84 30.24 -7.71
CA SER A 111 6.44 30.53 -7.33
C SER A 111 5.65 29.24 -7.23
N PRO A 112 4.79 29.10 -6.18
CA PRO A 112 3.95 27.91 -6.02
C PRO A 112 2.90 27.84 -7.13
N GLN A 113 2.64 26.66 -7.66
CA GLN A 113 1.56 26.44 -8.59
C GLN A 113 0.28 26.14 -7.81
N MET A 114 -0.57 27.13 -7.63
CA MET A 114 -1.81 27.01 -6.85
C MET A 114 -2.98 26.51 -7.70
N GLU A 115 -2.95 26.70 -9.00
CA GLU A 115 -4.03 26.36 -9.92
C GLU A 115 -3.57 25.30 -10.94
N ASN A 116 -4.55 24.60 -11.53
CA ASN A 116 -4.32 23.68 -12.62
C ASN A 116 -3.82 24.46 -13.86
N ASN A 117 -2.72 23.97 -14.46
CA ASN A 117 -2.15 24.54 -15.67
C ASN A 117 -2.98 24.22 -16.94
N ASN A 118 -3.82 23.18 -16.90
CA ASN A 118 -4.71 22.85 -18.00
C ASN A 118 -5.84 23.86 -18.10
N LYS A 119 -5.85 24.64 -19.17
CA LYS A 119 -6.91 25.64 -19.41
C LYS A 119 -8.14 24.98 -20.03
N GLY A 120 -9.31 25.39 -19.56
CA GLY A 120 -10.60 24.89 -20.05
C GLY A 120 -11.45 24.29 -18.93
N ALA A 121 -12.43 23.50 -19.31
CA ALA A 121 -13.42 22.92 -18.40
C ALA A 121 -12.94 21.64 -17.69
N TYR A 122 -11.67 21.60 -17.28
CA TYR A 122 -11.06 20.50 -16.53
C TYR A 122 -11.31 20.61 -15.02
N ASN A 123 -10.84 19.63 -14.25
CA ASN A 123 -10.86 19.71 -12.79
C ASN A 123 -9.97 20.87 -12.32
N TRP A 124 -10.32 21.49 -11.19
CA TRP A 124 -9.51 22.52 -10.57
C TRP A 124 -8.15 22.01 -10.09
N ASN A 125 -8.03 20.71 -9.82
CA ASN A 125 -6.79 20.08 -9.40
C ASN A 125 -6.19 19.22 -10.53
N GLN A 126 -4.91 19.43 -10.79
CA GLN A 126 -4.18 18.79 -11.88
C GLN A 126 -3.98 17.28 -11.68
N ALA A 127 -4.07 16.75 -10.43
CA ALA A 127 -3.96 15.31 -10.16
C ALA A 127 -5.27 14.54 -10.45
N VAL A 128 -6.34 15.23 -10.85
CA VAL A 128 -7.65 14.64 -11.12
C VAL A 128 -7.98 14.79 -12.60
N HIS A 129 -7.77 13.73 -13.37
CA HIS A 129 -7.99 13.69 -14.82
C HIS A 129 -8.73 12.42 -15.27
N PRO A 130 -9.96 12.24 -14.79
CA PRO A 130 -10.79 11.07 -15.16
C PRO A 130 -11.18 11.02 -16.64
N GLU A 131 -10.96 12.13 -17.38
CA GLU A 131 -11.18 12.26 -18.82
C GLU A 131 -10.08 11.57 -19.65
N ILE A 132 -8.97 11.15 -19.05
CA ILE A 132 -7.91 10.41 -19.75
C ILE A 132 -8.45 9.06 -20.19
N ASP A 133 -8.37 8.83 -21.48
CA ASP A 133 -8.89 7.64 -22.15
C ASP A 133 -7.70 6.82 -22.68
N ALA A 134 -7.33 5.76 -21.99
CA ALA A 134 -6.10 4.99 -22.30
C ALA A 134 -6.07 4.47 -23.75
N VAL A 135 -7.23 4.15 -24.33
CA VAL A 135 -7.31 3.69 -25.74
C VAL A 135 -6.79 4.72 -26.73
N LYS A 136 -6.84 6.02 -26.39
CA LYS A 136 -6.32 7.11 -27.25
C LYS A 136 -4.82 7.32 -27.10
N LEU A 137 -4.22 6.81 -26.03
CA LEU A 137 -2.81 6.94 -25.69
C LEU A 137 -2.03 5.67 -26.04
N PHE A 138 -2.73 4.56 -26.22
CA PHE A 138 -2.14 3.26 -26.43
C PHE A 138 -1.39 3.18 -27.76
N VAL A 139 -0.12 2.76 -27.70
CA VAL A 139 0.74 2.47 -28.87
C VAL A 139 1.33 1.07 -28.70
N ALA A 140 1.11 0.20 -29.64
CA ALA A 140 1.62 -1.16 -29.59
C ALA A 140 3.17 -1.18 -29.68
N ASP A 141 3.81 -1.86 -28.71
CA ASP A 141 5.26 -2.06 -28.64
C ASP A 141 5.58 -3.55 -28.77
N SER A 142 5.99 -3.97 -29.97
CA SER A 142 6.30 -5.38 -30.27
C SER A 142 7.42 -5.94 -29.39
N LYS A 143 8.42 -5.13 -28.99
CA LYS A 143 9.53 -5.57 -28.14
C LYS A 143 9.06 -5.81 -26.69
N ALA A 144 8.31 -4.88 -26.13
CA ALA A 144 7.73 -5.04 -24.81
C ALA A 144 6.70 -6.19 -24.79
N ALA A 145 5.91 -6.36 -25.84
CA ALA A 145 5.01 -7.50 -26.00
C ALA A 145 5.78 -8.83 -26.04
N ASP A 146 6.92 -8.90 -26.75
CA ASP A 146 7.74 -10.12 -26.83
C ASP A 146 8.26 -10.56 -25.46
N GLU A 147 8.66 -9.63 -24.60
CA GLU A 147 9.07 -9.92 -23.23
C GLU A 147 7.94 -10.56 -22.42
N LEU A 148 6.71 -10.04 -22.54
CA LEU A 148 5.54 -10.58 -21.85
C LEU A 148 5.08 -11.92 -22.46
N ARG A 149 5.14 -12.07 -23.80
CA ARG A 149 4.80 -13.33 -24.50
C ARG A 149 5.70 -14.47 -24.04
N LYS A 150 7.00 -14.21 -23.84
CA LYS A 150 7.97 -15.20 -23.32
C LYS A 150 7.62 -15.71 -21.93
N LEU A 151 6.95 -14.90 -21.12
CA LEU A 151 6.45 -15.29 -19.81
C LEU A 151 5.12 -16.06 -19.88
N GLY A 152 4.45 -16.08 -21.05
CA GLY A 152 3.18 -16.74 -21.27
C GLY A 152 1.97 -15.80 -21.31
N TYR A 153 2.16 -14.49 -21.18
CA TYR A 153 1.06 -13.52 -21.27
C TYR A 153 0.55 -13.37 -22.70
N GLY A 154 -0.78 -13.36 -22.86
CA GLY A 154 -1.44 -13.14 -24.15
C GLY A 154 -2.22 -11.84 -24.21
N SER A 155 -2.55 -11.27 -23.06
CA SER A 155 -3.36 -10.05 -22.97
C SER A 155 -3.01 -9.27 -21.70
N VAL A 156 -3.18 -7.95 -21.76
CA VAL A 156 -2.95 -7.06 -20.62
C VAL A 156 -4.00 -5.93 -20.58
N MET A 157 -4.33 -5.43 -19.39
CA MET A 157 -5.02 -4.17 -19.24
C MET A 157 -3.99 -3.08 -19.01
N SER A 158 -4.00 -2.05 -19.85
CA SER A 158 -3.00 -0.98 -19.87
C SER A 158 -3.63 0.36 -19.59
N PHE A 159 -2.91 1.23 -18.86
CA PHE A 159 -3.40 2.56 -18.49
C PHE A 159 -2.24 3.52 -18.19
N SER A 160 -2.53 4.82 -18.18
CA SER A 160 -1.57 5.85 -17.75
C SER A 160 -1.53 5.91 -16.22
N LYS A 161 -0.36 5.65 -15.62
CA LYS A 161 -0.17 5.61 -14.16
C LYS A 161 0.07 7.02 -13.61
N ASP A 162 -0.91 7.94 -13.73
CA ASP A 162 -0.76 9.34 -13.39
C ASP A 162 -1.96 9.89 -12.60
N GLY A 163 -1.69 10.50 -11.45
CA GLY A 163 -2.68 11.22 -10.66
C GLY A 163 -3.52 10.39 -9.68
N VAL A 164 -4.42 11.08 -8.99
CA VAL A 164 -5.35 10.53 -7.99
C VAL A 164 -6.54 9.83 -8.68
N ALA A 165 -7.11 10.47 -9.71
CA ALA A 165 -8.09 9.86 -10.61
C ALA A 165 -7.50 9.80 -12.01
N ARG A 166 -7.19 8.62 -12.51
CA ARG A 166 -6.29 8.38 -13.65
C ARG A 166 -6.99 8.13 -14.98
N GLY A 167 -8.32 8.21 -15.00
CA GLY A 167 -9.11 7.88 -16.18
C GLY A 167 -9.32 6.38 -16.36
N THR A 168 -9.30 5.92 -17.62
CA THR A 168 -9.66 4.55 -17.97
C THR A 168 -8.48 3.68 -18.37
N GLY A 169 -8.62 2.37 -18.21
CA GLY A 169 -7.72 1.36 -18.76
C GLY A 169 -8.25 0.80 -20.07
N VAL A 170 -7.36 0.40 -20.97
CA VAL A 170 -7.64 -0.32 -22.23
C VAL A 170 -7.19 -1.76 -22.11
N PHE A 171 -8.02 -2.72 -22.51
CA PHE A 171 -7.64 -4.13 -22.49
C PHE A 171 -7.23 -4.58 -23.89
N VAL A 172 -6.01 -5.09 -24.04
CA VAL A 172 -5.38 -5.39 -25.32
C VAL A 172 -4.79 -6.79 -25.36
N THR A 173 -4.66 -7.34 -26.57
CA THR A 173 -3.82 -8.53 -26.82
C THR A 173 -2.38 -8.13 -27.10
N LEU A 174 -1.47 -9.06 -26.86
CA LEU A 174 -0.04 -8.91 -27.11
C LEU A 174 0.39 -9.43 -28.51
N GLY A 175 -0.50 -9.37 -29.49
CA GLY A 175 -0.18 -9.69 -30.90
C GLY A 175 0.67 -8.58 -31.55
N ASP A 176 1.29 -8.86 -32.69
CA ASP A 176 2.07 -7.88 -33.47
C ASP A 176 1.17 -7.12 -34.47
N ASP A 177 -0.12 -7.07 -34.23
CA ASP A 177 -1.08 -6.32 -35.02
C ASP A 177 -1.08 -4.83 -34.67
N LYS A 178 -1.71 -4.02 -35.51
CA LYS A 178 -1.95 -2.60 -35.23
C LYS A 178 -2.90 -2.43 -34.05
N GLU A 179 -2.84 -1.28 -33.41
CA GLU A 179 -3.58 -0.94 -32.20
C GLU A 179 -5.08 -1.28 -32.28
N ASN A 180 -5.74 -0.91 -33.39
CA ASN A 180 -7.17 -1.16 -33.60
C ASN A 180 -7.56 -2.65 -33.63
N LYS A 181 -6.63 -3.56 -33.93
CA LYS A 181 -6.83 -5.01 -33.89
C LYS A 181 -6.42 -5.61 -32.54
N SER A 182 -5.52 -4.96 -31.85
CA SER A 182 -5.02 -5.41 -30.55
C SER A 182 -5.99 -5.03 -29.40
N VAL A 183 -6.77 -3.95 -29.56
CA VAL A 183 -7.73 -3.51 -28.55
C VAL A 183 -8.94 -4.45 -28.51
N LEU A 184 -9.20 -5.03 -27.33
CA LEU A 184 -10.35 -5.89 -27.08
C LEU A 184 -11.49 -5.20 -26.31
N ILE A 185 -11.14 -4.27 -25.42
CA ILE A 185 -12.09 -3.46 -24.64
C ILE A 185 -11.50 -2.05 -24.50
N ASP A 186 -12.20 -1.05 -25.03
CA ASP A 186 -11.73 0.33 -25.06
C ASP A 186 -11.61 0.96 -23.67
N ARG A 187 -12.58 0.67 -22.79
CA ARG A 187 -12.66 1.16 -21.42
C ARG A 187 -12.95 0.00 -20.49
N SER A 188 -11.89 -0.59 -19.97
CA SER A 188 -11.95 -1.82 -19.20
C SER A 188 -12.15 -1.58 -17.71
N ALA A 189 -11.55 -0.52 -17.17
CA ALA A 189 -11.64 -0.16 -15.77
C ALA A 189 -11.43 1.35 -15.57
N ALA A 190 -11.83 1.89 -14.42
CA ALA A 190 -11.44 3.20 -13.93
C ALA A 190 -10.31 3.04 -12.91
N LEU A 191 -9.30 3.93 -12.91
CA LEU A 191 -8.08 3.79 -12.13
C LEU A 191 -7.92 4.95 -11.14
N TYR A 192 -7.49 4.61 -9.92
CA TYR A 192 -7.30 5.55 -8.82
C TYR A 192 -6.05 5.24 -8.02
N SER A 193 -5.55 6.23 -7.30
CA SER A 193 -4.54 6.09 -6.24
C SER A 193 -4.57 7.28 -5.29
N PHE A 194 -3.77 7.26 -4.22
CA PHE A 194 -3.48 8.44 -3.42
C PHE A 194 -2.24 9.21 -3.90
N ASP A 195 -1.65 8.82 -5.02
CA ASP A 195 -0.49 9.48 -5.60
C ASP A 195 -0.93 10.59 -6.56
N LYS A 196 -0.35 11.80 -6.41
CA LYS A 196 -0.66 12.92 -7.31
C LYS A 196 0.01 12.80 -8.69
N GLY A 197 0.88 11.80 -8.88
CA GLY A 197 1.54 11.54 -10.15
C GLY A 197 2.47 12.66 -10.59
N SER A 198 2.38 13.03 -11.87
CA SER A 198 3.19 14.08 -12.50
C SER A 198 2.72 15.50 -12.19
N SER A 199 1.66 15.68 -11.39
CA SER A 199 1.12 16.99 -11.06
C SER A 199 2.17 17.85 -10.34
N THR A 200 2.41 19.04 -10.89
CA THR A 200 3.26 20.08 -10.31
C THR A 200 2.48 21.06 -9.42
N GLN A 201 1.16 20.93 -9.36
CA GLN A 201 0.33 21.72 -8.45
C GLN A 201 0.70 21.40 -7.00
N GLU A 202 0.75 22.42 -6.14
CA GLU A 202 1.15 22.25 -4.74
C GLU A 202 0.25 21.25 -4.01
N TYR A 203 -1.06 21.49 -4.05
CA TYR A 203 -2.06 20.59 -3.43
C TYR A 203 -2.40 19.41 -4.34
N PRO A 204 -2.50 18.18 -3.80
CA PRO A 204 -2.15 17.77 -2.46
C PRO A 204 -0.63 17.53 -2.31
N SER A 205 -0.10 17.73 -1.10
CA SER A 205 1.29 17.37 -0.77
C SER A 205 1.38 16.24 0.26
N SER A 206 0.25 15.78 0.77
CA SER A 206 0.16 14.78 1.82
C SER A 206 -0.85 13.68 1.47
N LEU A 207 -0.78 12.56 2.18
CA LEU A 207 -1.78 11.50 2.10
C LEU A 207 -3.18 11.99 2.51
N THR A 208 -3.26 12.81 3.56
CA THR A 208 -4.52 13.41 4.02
C THR A 208 -5.14 14.31 2.97
N GLY A 209 -4.32 15.10 2.27
CA GLY A 209 -4.74 15.95 1.15
C GLY A 209 -5.25 15.13 -0.03
N SER A 210 -4.56 14.04 -0.38
CA SER A 210 -5.00 13.15 -1.47
C SER A 210 -6.34 12.48 -1.17
N ILE A 211 -6.55 12.04 0.07
CA ILE A 211 -7.83 11.47 0.53
C ILE A 211 -8.95 12.53 0.48
N ALA A 212 -8.68 13.74 0.95
CA ALA A 212 -9.63 14.84 0.93
C ALA A 212 -9.98 15.27 -0.51
N LEU A 213 -8.99 15.35 -1.40
CA LEU A 213 -9.17 15.65 -2.82
C LEU A 213 -10.09 14.63 -3.51
N LEU A 214 -9.84 13.34 -3.27
CA LEU A 214 -10.68 12.28 -3.85
C LEU A 214 -12.12 12.37 -3.32
N ARG A 215 -12.28 12.59 -2.00
CA ARG A 215 -13.60 12.77 -1.36
C ARG A 215 -14.35 13.96 -1.95
N GLN A 216 -13.68 15.11 -2.09
CA GLN A 216 -14.27 16.30 -2.71
C GLN A 216 -14.65 16.05 -4.18
N THR A 217 -13.80 15.30 -4.92
CA THR A 217 -14.08 14.94 -6.32
C THR A 217 -15.36 14.13 -6.46
N TYR A 218 -15.60 13.14 -5.58
CA TYR A 218 -16.86 12.39 -5.58
C TYR A 218 -18.08 13.29 -5.30
N MET A 219 -17.97 14.20 -4.33
CA MET A 219 -19.03 15.14 -4.00
C MET A 219 -19.32 16.11 -5.16
N ASP A 220 -18.27 16.60 -5.80
CA ASP A 220 -18.37 17.49 -6.97
C ASP A 220 -19.02 16.79 -8.17
N ALA A 221 -18.65 15.54 -8.41
CA ALA A 221 -19.21 14.74 -9.49
C ALA A 221 -20.71 14.45 -9.26
N GLN A 222 -21.08 14.13 -8.01
CA GLN A 222 -22.48 13.96 -7.63
C GLN A 222 -23.28 15.27 -7.82
N TRP A 223 -22.75 16.40 -7.29
CA TRP A 223 -23.37 17.70 -7.46
C TRP A 223 -23.54 18.08 -8.94
N TYR A 224 -22.52 17.82 -9.76
CA TYR A 224 -22.57 18.08 -11.21
C TYR A 224 -23.66 17.23 -11.90
N SER A 225 -23.75 15.94 -11.54
CA SER A 225 -24.79 15.04 -12.05
C SER A 225 -26.20 15.53 -11.70
N ASP A 226 -26.42 15.94 -10.45
CA ASP A 226 -27.72 16.39 -9.93
C ASP A 226 -28.16 17.74 -10.57
N ASN A 227 -27.22 18.54 -11.03
CA ASN A 227 -27.44 19.84 -11.64
C ASN A 227 -27.12 19.88 -13.15
N LYS A 228 -27.03 18.71 -13.80
CA LYS A 228 -26.71 18.62 -15.23
C LYS A 228 -27.67 19.44 -16.07
N GLY A 229 -27.12 20.28 -16.96
CA GLY A 229 -27.88 21.20 -17.81
C GLY A 229 -28.26 22.52 -17.13
N LYS A 230 -27.97 22.70 -15.84
CA LYS A 230 -28.16 23.96 -15.09
C LYS A 230 -26.83 24.61 -14.75
N THR A 231 -25.71 23.93 -14.95
CA THR A 231 -24.34 24.37 -14.70
C THR A 231 -23.52 24.35 -15.98
N GLU A 232 -22.40 25.01 -15.97
CA GLU A 232 -21.42 24.96 -17.05
C GLU A 232 -20.88 23.54 -17.25
N TYR A 233 -20.52 23.21 -18.50
CA TYR A 233 -19.97 21.89 -18.82
C TYR A 233 -18.56 21.75 -18.21
N ASN A 234 -18.35 20.63 -17.53
CA ASN A 234 -17.05 20.24 -16.98
C ASN A 234 -16.64 18.86 -17.51
N ILE A 235 -15.53 18.82 -18.25
CA ILE A 235 -15.05 17.60 -18.93
C ILE A 235 -14.68 16.52 -17.90
N ALA A 236 -13.98 16.90 -16.83
CA ALA A 236 -13.51 15.97 -15.82
C ALA A 236 -14.67 15.37 -15.01
N LEU A 237 -15.61 16.20 -14.54
CA LEU A 237 -16.76 15.71 -13.75
C LEU A 237 -17.71 14.87 -14.61
N ASP A 238 -17.93 15.23 -15.88
CA ASP A 238 -18.73 14.42 -16.80
C ASP A 238 -18.06 13.06 -17.09
N ALA A 239 -16.73 13.04 -17.27
CA ALA A 239 -15.96 11.82 -17.44
C ALA A 239 -15.96 10.96 -16.17
N PHE A 240 -15.76 11.58 -14.99
CA PHE A 240 -15.78 10.89 -13.70
C PHE A 240 -17.11 10.15 -13.48
N ASN A 241 -18.23 10.81 -13.76
CA ASN A 241 -19.55 10.20 -13.64
C ASN A 241 -19.75 9.03 -14.63
N LYS A 242 -19.22 9.14 -15.86
CA LYS A 242 -19.33 8.08 -16.87
C LYS A 242 -18.56 6.82 -16.55
N ILE A 243 -17.40 6.96 -15.89
CA ILE A 243 -16.55 5.81 -15.57
C ILE A 243 -16.96 5.09 -14.28
N GLN A 244 -17.93 5.61 -13.51
CA GLN A 244 -18.38 4.97 -12.26
C GLN A 244 -19.04 3.60 -12.49
N SER A 245 -19.51 3.30 -13.71
CA SER A 245 -20.09 1.99 -14.06
C SER A 245 -19.05 0.91 -14.41
N LEU A 246 -17.79 1.30 -14.58
CA LEU A 246 -16.68 0.39 -14.86
C LEU A 246 -16.16 -0.27 -13.58
N PRO A 247 -15.43 -1.39 -13.68
CA PRO A 247 -14.62 -1.88 -12.57
C PRO A 247 -13.71 -0.78 -12.02
N GLN A 248 -13.72 -0.55 -10.70
CA GLN A 248 -13.00 0.54 -10.05
C GLN A 248 -11.72 -0.03 -9.43
N ILE A 249 -10.55 0.23 -10.01
CA ILE A 249 -9.26 -0.28 -9.54
C ILE A 249 -8.52 0.83 -8.79
N PHE A 250 -8.16 0.54 -7.54
CA PHE A 250 -7.40 1.44 -6.69
C PHE A 250 -6.00 0.87 -6.41
N GLU A 251 -4.95 1.59 -6.79
CA GLU A 251 -3.58 1.24 -6.46
C GLU A 251 -3.25 1.70 -5.04
N ILE A 252 -2.82 0.76 -4.19
CA ILE A 252 -2.44 1.01 -2.80
C ILE A 252 -0.93 0.81 -2.59
N ARG A 253 -0.36 1.52 -1.60
CA ARG A 253 1.05 1.41 -1.23
C ARG A 253 1.31 0.39 -0.12
N ASP A 254 0.33 0.17 0.74
CA ASP A 254 0.41 -0.74 1.88
C ASP A 254 -0.98 -1.23 2.32
N LYS A 255 -1.00 -2.15 3.26
CA LYS A 255 -2.23 -2.70 3.86
C LYS A 255 -3.15 -1.64 4.47
N LEU A 256 -2.60 -0.56 5.05
CA LEU A 256 -3.41 0.50 5.65
C LEU A 256 -4.05 1.39 4.59
N SER A 257 -3.36 1.60 3.46
CA SER A 257 -3.90 2.31 2.30
C SER A 257 -5.10 1.58 1.70
N ALA A 258 -5.15 0.23 1.76
CA ALA A 258 -6.34 -0.53 1.37
C ALA A 258 -7.54 -0.16 2.25
N LEU A 259 -7.36 -0.14 3.57
CA LEU A 259 -8.43 0.20 4.52
C LEU A 259 -8.90 1.66 4.37
N ARG A 260 -7.98 2.57 4.06
CA ARG A 260 -8.30 3.99 3.80
C ARG A 260 -9.10 4.17 2.52
N ALA A 261 -8.69 3.50 1.44
CA ALA A 261 -9.40 3.56 0.16
C ALA A 261 -10.78 2.90 0.26
N ASP A 262 -10.89 1.76 0.96
CA ASP A 262 -12.16 1.10 1.24
C ASP A 262 -13.13 2.04 1.97
N LYS A 263 -12.66 2.70 3.03
CA LYS A 263 -13.45 3.69 3.77
C LYS A 263 -13.99 4.83 2.89
N VAL A 264 -13.16 5.34 1.97
CA VAL A 264 -13.63 6.34 0.98
C VAL A 264 -14.66 5.71 0.04
N GLY A 265 -14.42 4.48 -0.42
CA GLY A 265 -15.37 3.75 -1.25
C GLY A 265 -16.73 3.57 -0.56
N ASP A 266 -16.73 3.20 0.71
CA ASP A 266 -17.96 3.04 1.52
C ASP A 266 -18.76 4.35 1.65
N GLU A 267 -18.08 5.50 1.84
CA GLU A 267 -18.73 6.82 1.90
C GLU A 267 -19.54 7.11 0.62
N PHE A 268 -19.08 6.62 -0.54
CA PHE A 268 -19.69 6.86 -1.86
C PHE A 268 -20.32 5.63 -2.50
N LYS A 269 -20.39 4.50 -1.79
CA LYS A 269 -20.94 3.21 -2.27
C LYS A 269 -20.19 2.64 -3.48
N VAL A 270 -18.89 2.81 -3.50
CA VAL A 270 -17.99 2.29 -4.52
C VAL A 270 -17.19 1.12 -3.95
N GLN A 271 -17.32 -0.05 -4.57
CA GLN A 271 -16.49 -1.21 -4.21
C GLN A 271 -15.24 -1.21 -5.08
N TYR A 272 -14.09 -1.01 -4.48
CA TYR A 272 -12.82 -1.05 -5.17
C TYR A 272 -12.28 -2.47 -5.37
N ILE A 273 -11.55 -2.63 -6.47
CA ILE A 273 -10.58 -3.70 -6.70
C ILE A 273 -9.22 -3.12 -6.33
N PHE A 274 -8.52 -3.71 -5.39
CA PHE A 274 -7.26 -3.16 -4.91
C PHE A 274 -6.07 -3.76 -5.65
N LYS A 275 -5.22 -2.93 -6.26
CA LYS A 275 -3.89 -3.36 -6.65
C LYS A 275 -3.01 -3.29 -5.39
N GLY A 276 -2.70 -4.46 -4.85
CA GLY A 276 -1.98 -4.65 -3.60
C GLY A 276 -0.50 -4.30 -3.66
N SER A 277 0.13 -4.30 -2.50
CA SER A 277 1.55 -3.99 -2.29
C SER A 277 2.42 -5.20 -1.91
N GLY A 278 1.78 -6.31 -1.48
CA GLY A 278 2.47 -7.55 -1.05
C GLY A 278 2.59 -7.72 0.46
N ASN A 279 2.05 -6.81 1.27
CA ASN A 279 2.07 -6.88 2.73
C ASN A 279 0.69 -7.08 3.39
N GLU A 280 -0.34 -7.38 2.62
CA GLU A 280 -1.73 -7.52 3.06
C GLU A 280 -1.92 -8.65 4.08
N TYR A 281 -1.09 -9.71 4.01
CA TYR A 281 -1.10 -10.84 4.97
C TYR A 281 -0.92 -10.39 6.42
N GLN A 282 -0.32 -9.22 6.63
CA GLN A 282 -0.06 -8.66 7.96
C GLN A 282 -1.36 -8.28 8.69
N ARG A 283 -2.45 -8.00 7.94
CA ARG A 283 -3.78 -7.66 8.45
C ARG A 283 -4.89 -8.32 7.63
N ILE A 284 -4.74 -9.61 7.39
CA ILE A 284 -5.61 -10.35 6.46
C ILE A 284 -7.08 -10.34 6.88
N GLU A 285 -7.40 -10.25 8.18
CA GLU A 285 -8.78 -10.21 8.66
C GLU A 285 -9.46 -8.89 8.28
N GLU A 286 -8.76 -7.76 8.45
CA GLU A 286 -9.24 -6.43 8.06
C GLU A 286 -9.30 -6.30 6.53
N ILE A 287 -8.32 -6.83 5.82
CA ILE A 287 -8.32 -6.89 4.35
C ILE A 287 -9.53 -7.68 3.84
N LYS A 288 -9.84 -8.82 4.46
CA LYS A 288 -11.05 -9.59 4.13
C LYS A 288 -12.34 -8.79 4.38
N ALA A 289 -12.36 -7.98 5.45
CA ALA A 289 -13.54 -7.19 5.81
C ALA A 289 -13.88 -6.10 4.77
N THR A 290 -12.93 -5.68 3.93
CA THR A 290 -13.18 -4.75 2.82
C THR A 290 -14.08 -5.33 1.72
N ASN A 291 -14.27 -6.66 1.68
CA ASN A 291 -14.95 -7.38 0.59
C ASN A 291 -14.34 -7.11 -0.80
N GLY A 292 -13.18 -6.48 -0.87
CA GLY A 292 -12.47 -6.15 -2.10
C GLY A 292 -11.91 -7.40 -2.79
N LYS A 293 -11.81 -7.33 -4.13
CA LYS A 293 -10.97 -8.23 -4.92
C LYS A 293 -9.59 -7.59 -5.06
N PHE A 294 -8.55 -8.41 -5.24
CA PHE A 294 -7.18 -7.91 -5.25
C PHE A 294 -6.40 -8.27 -6.52
N ILE A 295 -5.43 -7.43 -6.86
CA ILE A 295 -4.40 -7.69 -7.86
C ILE A 295 -3.08 -7.68 -7.11
N LEU A 296 -2.49 -8.86 -6.90
CA LEU A 296 -1.32 -9.03 -6.05
C LEU A 296 -0.03 -8.98 -6.89
N PRO A 297 0.96 -8.16 -6.52
CA PRO A 297 2.30 -8.25 -7.05
C PRO A 297 3.02 -9.46 -6.46
N LEU A 298 4.03 -9.94 -7.19
CA LEU A 298 4.93 -11.00 -6.74
C LEU A 298 6.31 -10.40 -6.44
N ASN A 299 6.34 -9.32 -5.68
CA ASN A 299 7.50 -8.46 -5.39
C ASN A 299 8.22 -8.87 -4.09
N PHE A 300 8.49 -10.15 -3.90
CA PHE A 300 9.11 -10.65 -2.68
C PHE A 300 10.51 -10.03 -2.47
N PRO A 301 10.80 -9.47 -1.27
CA PRO A 301 12.09 -8.86 -1.01
C PRO A 301 13.22 -9.88 -1.01
N ALA A 302 14.42 -9.45 -1.42
CA ALA A 302 15.64 -10.24 -1.33
C ALA A 302 16.17 -10.24 0.13
N ALA A 303 16.97 -11.25 0.48
CA ALA A 303 17.67 -11.27 1.75
C ALA A 303 18.61 -10.07 1.89
N TYR A 304 18.73 -9.53 3.09
CA TYR A 304 19.70 -8.46 3.35
C TYR A 304 21.13 -9.02 3.54
N GLU A 305 22.12 -8.21 3.16
CA GLU A 305 23.52 -8.47 3.51
C GLU A 305 23.72 -8.17 4.99
N VAL A 306 23.91 -9.21 5.78
CA VAL A 306 23.91 -9.12 7.26
C VAL A 306 25.16 -9.74 7.90
N GLU A 307 26.19 -10.00 7.11
CA GLU A 307 27.45 -10.57 7.60
C GLU A 307 28.21 -9.59 8.51
N ASP A 308 28.11 -8.29 8.23
CA ASP A 308 28.57 -7.25 9.14
C ASP A 308 27.51 -7.04 10.24
N PRO A 309 27.85 -7.21 11.54
CA PRO A 309 26.91 -6.99 12.62
C PRO A 309 26.36 -5.54 12.68
N TYR A 310 27.11 -4.54 12.24
CA TYR A 310 26.65 -3.15 12.18
C TYR A 310 25.62 -2.94 11.08
N ASP A 311 25.84 -3.53 9.92
CA ASP A 311 24.85 -3.54 8.84
C ASP A 311 23.55 -4.22 9.28
N ALA A 312 23.65 -5.35 9.99
CA ALA A 312 22.49 -6.04 10.54
C ALA A 312 21.71 -5.18 11.55
N MET A 313 22.34 -4.24 12.25
CA MET A 313 21.65 -3.32 13.18
C MET A 313 20.75 -2.31 12.45
N MET A 314 21.05 -1.97 11.19
CA MET A 314 20.26 -1.02 10.40
C MET A 314 18.90 -1.59 9.96
N ILE A 315 18.73 -2.93 10.01
CA ILE A 315 17.52 -3.61 9.54
C ILE A 315 16.59 -3.85 10.72
N THR A 316 15.34 -3.44 10.59
CA THR A 316 14.33 -3.69 11.63
C THR A 316 13.90 -5.16 11.68
N LEU A 317 13.36 -5.62 12.81
CA LEU A 317 12.76 -6.96 12.87
C LEU A 317 11.57 -7.08 11.91
N GLU A 318 10.82 -6.01 11.71
CA GLU A 318 9.74 -5.91 10.74
C GLU A 318 10.21 -6.26 9.32
N ASP A 319 11.30 -5.62 8.86
CA ASP A 319 11.87 -5.87 7.53
C ASP A 319 12.35 -7.32 7.37
N MET A 320 13.02 -7.84 8.41
CA MET A 320 13.49 -9.24 8.42
C MET A 320 12.32 -10.23 8.37
N LYS A 321 11.25 -9.97 9.13
CA LYS A 321 10.03 -10.79 9.11
C LYS A 321 9.28 -10.66 7.79
N HIS A 322 9.20 -9.46 7.22
CA HIS A 322 8.58 -9.26 5.91
C HIS A 322 9.32 -10.03 4.82
N TRP A 323 10.67 -10.00 4.80
CA TRP A 323 11.45 -10.82 3.90
C TRP A 323 11.11 -12.32 4.00
N GLU A 324 11.01 -12.85 5.21
CA GLU A 324 10.68 -14.24 5.43
C GLU A 324 9.25 -14.60 5.02
N MET A 325 8.29 -13.70 5.27
CA MET A 325 6.86 -13.98 5.22
C MET A 325 6.15 -13.47 3.96
N ALA A 326 6.72 -12.54 3.20
CA ALA A 326 6.07 -12.00 2.01
C ALA A 326 5.57 -13.07 1.01
N PRO A 327 6.30 -14.18 0.78
CA PRO A 327 5.81 -15.25 -0.11
C PRO A 327 4.53 -15.94 0.37
N LEU A 328 4.16 -15.80 1.64
CA LEU A 328 2.91 -16.33 2.21
C LEU A 328 1.68 -15.53 1.72
N ASN A 329 1.86 -14.27 1.27
CA ASN A 329 0.73 -13.38 0.98
C ASN A 329 -0.32 -14.01 0.06
N PRO A 330 0.01 -14.61 -1.11
CA PRO A 330 -1.01 -15.25 -1.95
C PRO A 330 -1.73 -16.44 -1.29
N ALA A 331 -1.01 -17.24 -0.51
CA ALA A 331 -1.61 -18.36 0.24
C ALA A 331 -2.54 -17.85 1.35
N ALA A 332 -2.22 -16.73 2.00
CA ALA A 332 -3.09 -16.08 2.97
C ALA A 332 -4.43 -15.65 2.35
N PHE A 333 -4.40 -15.12 1.13
CA PHE A 333 -5.62 -14.77 0.38
C PHE A 333 -6.46 -16.00 0.05
N GLU A 334 -5.83 -17.10 -0.43
CA GLU A 334 -6.54 -18.35 -0.70
C GLU A 334 -7.20 -18.92 0.56
N GLN A 335 -6.46 -19.00 1.68
CA GLN A 335 -6.94 -19.53 2.97
C GLN A 335 -8.11 -18.72 3.53
N ASN A 336 -8.16 -17.41 3.23
CA ASN A 336 -9.24 -16.52 3.67
C ASN A 336 -10.35 -16.33 2.63
N PHE A 337 -10.29 -17.06 1.50
CA PHE A 337 -11.28 -17.00 0.42
C PHE A 337 -11.44 -15.62 -0.22
N ILE A 338 -10.36 -14.83 -0.24
CA ILE A 338 -10.31 -13.53 -0.90
C ILE A 338 -9.92 -13.75 -2.36
N SER A 339 -10.72 -13.24 -3.31
CA SER A 339 -10.44 -13.38 -4.74
C SER A 339 -9.28 -12.48 -5.15
N PHE A 340 -8.32 -13.02 -5.90
CA PHE A 340 -7.18 -12.26 -6.39
C PHE A 340 -6.69 -12.70 -7.76
N ALA A 341 -6.01 -11.78 -8.44
CA ALA A 341 -5.23 -12.00 -9.64
C ALA A 341 -3.76 -11.65 -9.40
N PHE A 342 -2.85 -12.13 -10.24
CA PHE A 342 -1.46 -11.69 -10.24
C PHE A 342 -1.20 -10.61 -11.29
N THR A 343 -0.19 -9.78 -11.05
CA THR A 343 0.37 -8.81 -12.01
C THR A 343 1.88 -8.90 -12.06
N THR A 344 2.46 -8.52 -13.21
CA THR A 344 3.93 -8.34 -13.35
C THR A 344 4.43 -7.01 -12.80
N THR A 345 3.52 -6.10 -12.47
CA THR A 345 3.88 -4.79 -11.89
C THR A 345 4.56 -4.99 -10.54
N ASP A 346 5.58 -4.18 -10.26
CA ASP A 346 6.44 -4.19 -9.05
C ASP A 346 7.35 -5.42 -8.92
N ILE A 347 7.38 -6.33 -9.90
CA ILE A 347 8.45 -7.35 -9.99
C ILE A 347 9.72 -6.65 -10.53
N LYS A 348 10.80 -6.65 -9.75
CA LYS A 348 12.05 -5.97 -10.10
C LYS A 348 12.66 -6.46 -11.42
N ASP A 349 12.71 -7.77 -11.65
CA ASP A 349 13.00 -8.39 -12.94
C ASP A 349 11.83 -9.33 -13.29
N LYS A 350 11.11 -9.04 -14.36
CA LYS A 350 9.96 -9.86 -14.80
C LYS A 350 10.31 -11.32 -15.05
N LYS A 351 11.59 -11.63 -15.31
CA LYS A 351 12.07 -13.03 -15.43
C LYS A 351 11.91 -13.85 -14.16
N ASP A 352 11.83 -13.18 -12.99
CA ASP A 352 11.61 -13.83 -11.70
C ASP A 352 10.15 -14.27 -11.48
N LEU A 353 9.22 -13.93 -12.38
CA LEU A 353 7.80 -14.28 -12.26
C LEU A 353 7.57 -15.74 -11.86
N TRP A 354 8.08 -16.67 -12.65
CA TRP A 354 7.89 -18.10 -12.42
C TRP A 354 8.57 -18.60 -11.16
N LYS A 355 9.73 -18.06 -10.82
CA LYS A 355 10.43 -18.34 -9.55
C LYS A 355 9.57 -17.87 -8.37
N ASN A 356 9.00 -16.68 -8.44
CA ASN A 356 8.20 -16.11 -7.36
C ASN A 356 6.84 -16.82 -7.22
N ILE A 357 6.21 -17.24 -8.32
CA ILE A 357 5.01 -18.10 -8.27
C ILE A 357 5.31 -19.43 -7.58
N ARG A 358 6.39 -20.12 -7.96
CA ARG A 358 6.81 -21.38 -7.30
C ARG A 358 7.10 -21.16 -5.82
N LYS A 359 7.72 -20.04 -5.46
CA LYS A 359 7.94 -19.68 -4.06
C LYS A 359 6.64 -19.49 -3.30
N ALA A 360 5.63 -18.85 -3.90
CA ALA A 360 4.31 -18.74 -3.28
C ALA A 360 3.62 -20.10 -3.11
N ILE A 361 3.80 -21.03 -4.07
CA ILE A 361 3.30 -22.41 -3.98
C ILE A 361 4.02 -23.17 -2.86
N GLU A 362 5.33 -23.02 -2.74
CA GLU A 362 6.13 -23.57 -1.64
C GLU A 362 5.62 -23.10 -0.25
N TYR A 363 5.09 -21.86 -0.20
CA TYR A 363 4.50 -21.26 1.00
C TYR A 363 2.99 -21.56 1.18
N GLY A 364 2.44 -22.50 0.41
CA GLY A 364 1.10 -23.03 0.63
C GLY A 364 0.01 -22.58 -0.34
N LEU A 365 0.35 -21.82 -1.39
CA LEU A 365 -0.60 -21.51 -2.47
C LEU A 365 -0.84 -22.75 -3.33
N SER A 366 -2.09 -23.11 -3.63
CA SER A 366 -2.38 -24.21 -4.54
C SER A 366 -2.11 -23.84 -6.00
N GLU A 367 -1.60 -24.80 -6.80
CA GLU A 367 -1.42 -24.61 -8.25
C GLU A 367 -2.73 -24.24 -8.95
N LYS A 368 -3.84 -24.79 -8.48
CA LYS A 368 -5.17 -24.48 -9.00
C LYS A 368 -5.53 -23.00 -8.84
N THR A 369 -5.28 -22.45 -7.66
CA THR A 369 -5.53 -21.03 -7.37
C THR A 369 -4.51 -20.15 -8.09
N ALA A 370 -3.25 -20.58 -8.19
CA ALA A 370 -2.24 -19.87 -8.97
C ALA A 370 -2.66 -19.78 -10.46
N LEU A 371 -3.12 -20.87 -11.07
CA LEU A 371 -3.63 -20.85 -12.45
C LEU A 371 -4.86 -19.95 -12.60
N LYS A 372 -5.79 -19.99 -11.64
CA LYS A 372 -6.96 -19.11 -11.61
C LYS A 372 -6.55 -17.64 -11.57
N ALA A 373 -5.58 -17.31 -10.72
CA ALA A 373 -5.07 -15.95 -10.52
C ALA A 373 -4.25 -15.41 -11.71
N LEU A 374 -3.74 -16.29 -12.58
CA LEU A 374 -3.01 -15.95 -13.80
C LEU A 374 -3.90 -15.86 -15.06
N THR A 375 -5.11 -16.45 -15.03
CA THR A 375 -5.93 -16.61 -16.24
C THR A 375 -7.35 -16.09 -16.07
N TYR A 376 -8.18 -16.78 -15.30
CA TYR A 376 -9.62 -16.50 -15.19
C TYR A 376 -9.91 -15.22 -14.37
N THR A 377 -9.36 -15.14 -13.17
CA THR A 377 -9.63 -13.98 -12.28
C THR A 377 -9.20 -12.65 -12.91
N PRO A 378 -7.97 -12.50 -13.47
CA PRO A 378 -7.59 -11.24 -14.09
C PRO A 378 -8.51 -10.85 -15.26
N ALA A 379 -8.94 -11.81 -16.07
CA ALA A 379 -9.91 -11.54 -17.14
C ALA A 379 -11.28 -11.09 -16.58
N GLU A 380 -11.73 -11.69 -15.47
CA GLU A 380 -12.95 -11.29 -14.77
C GLU A 380 -12.87 -9.86 -14.22
N LEU A 381 -11.74 -9.50 -13.56
CA LEU A 381 -11.57 -8.19 -12.94
C LEU A 381 -11.64 -7.03 -13.94
N VAL A 382 -11.25 -7.28 -15.20
CA VAL A 382 -11.23 -6.27 -16.26
C VAL A 382 -12.36 -6.44 -17.27
N GLY A 383 -13.36 -7.28 -16.98
CA GLY A 383 -14.54 -7.48 -17.85
C GLY A 383 -14.28 -8.28 -19.13
N ALA A 384 -13.15 -9.02 -19.21
CA ALA A 384 -12.72 -9.75 -20.41
C ALA A 384 -12.98 -11.27 -20.36
N GLN A 385 -13.63 -11.79 -19.31
CA GLN A 385 -13.80 -13.24 -19.05
C GLN A 385 -14.59 -14.00 -20.10
N THR A 386 -15.30 -13.31 -20.98
CA THR A 386 -16.00 -13.90 -22.12
C THR A 386 -15.13 -13.97 -23.38
N LYS A 387 -13.98 -13.32 -23.37
CA LYS A 387 -13.05 -13.22 -24.50
C LYS A 387 -11.77 -14.05 -24.30
N VAL A 388 -11.19 -14.01 -23.09
CA VAL A 388 -9.91 -14.65 -22.76
C VAL A 388 -9.94 -15.26 -21.35
N GLY A 389 -8.85 -15.96 -20.96
CA GLY A 389 -8.71 -16.55 -19.61
C GLY A 389 -9.23 -17.98 -19.50
N SER A 390 -9.81 -18.54 -20.56
CA SER A 390 -10.14 -19.96 -20.69
C SER A 390 -10.16 -20.39 -22.16
N LEU A 391 -10.18 -21.73 -22.40
CA LEU A 391 -10.18 -22.31 -23.76
C LEU A 391 -11.55 -22.82 -24.14
N LYS A 392 -12.60 -22.04 -23.90
CA LYS A 392 -13.97 -22.39 -24.23
C LYS A 392 -14.32 -22.01 -25.69
N THR A 393 -15.24 -22.76 -26.29
CA THR A 393 -15.74 -22.47 -27.64
C THR A 393 -16.22 -21.01 -27.76
N GLY A 394 -15.84 -20.35 -28.84
CA GLY A 394 -16.19 -18.96 -29.15
C GLY A 394 -15.22 -17.92 -28.52
N MET A 395 -14.31 -18.33 -27.65
CA MET A 395 -13.31 -17.43 -27.09
C MET A 395 -12.11 -17.23 -28.02
N ILE A 396 -11.37 -16.17 -27.81
CA ILE A 396 -10.15 -15.86 -28.58
C ILE A 396 -9.11 -16.97 -28.33
N ALA A 397 -8.46 -17.42 -29.39
CA ALA A 397 -7.46 -18.48 -29.37
C ALA A 397 -6.13 -17.93 -28.82
N ASN A 398 -6.12 -17.62 -27.52
CA ASN A 398 -4.96 -17.21 -26.74
C ASN A 398 -4.55 -18.35 -25.79
N PHE A 399 -3.48 -19.07 -26.13
CA PHE A 399 -3.03 -20.22 -25.35
C PHE A 399 -1.51 -20.44 -25.46
N ILE A 400 -0.94 -21.07 -24.46
CA ILE A 400 0.46 -21.48 -24.42
C ILE A 400 0.59 -22.98 -24.51
N ILE A 401 1.64 -23.43 -25.20
CA ILE A 401 2.04 -24.85 -25.28
C ILE A 401 3.30 -25.05 -24.46
N THR A 402 3.24 -25.98 -23.50
CA THR A 402 4.30 -26.22 -22.54
C THR A 402 4.76 -27.66 -22.53
N SER A 403 5.96 -27.93 -21.99
CA SER A 403 6.51 -29.29 -21.93
C SER A 403 5.76 -30.20 -20.96
N GLY A 404 5.09 -29.62 -19.95
CA GLY A 404 4.39 -30.36 -18.89
C GLY A 404 3.61 -29.43 -17.96
N ASN A 405 3.72 -29.68 -16.67
CA ASN A 405 3.09 -28.82 -15.66
C ASN A 405 3.72 -27.41 -15.67
N LEU A 406 2.87 -26.39 -15.80
CA LEU A 406 3.26 -24.99 -15.91
C LEU A 406 4.11 -24.49 -14.72
N PHE A 407 3.89 -25.08 -13.54
CA PHE A 407 4.55 -24.66 -12.29
C PHE A 407 5.86 -25.42 -12.01
N ASP A 408 6.18 -26.45 -12.77
CA ASP A 408 7.44 -27.16 -12.59
C ASP A 408 8.63 -26.27 -12.96
N GLU A 409 9.73 -26.35 -12.21
CA GLU A 409 10.95 -25.61 -12.48
C GLU A 409 11.55 -25.94 -13.86
N LYS A 410 11.40 -27.17 -14.29
CA LYS A 410 11.90 -27.66 -15.57
C LYS A 410 10.93 -27.47 -16.74
N ASN A 411 9.79 -26.82 -16.49
CA ASN A 411 8.82 -26.59 -17.55
C ASN A 411 9.32 -25.57 -18.58
N ILE A 412 9.06 -25.84 -19.84
CA ILE A 412 9.43 -25.03 -21.01
C ILE A 412 8.15 -24.57 -21.68
N ILE A 413 8.02 -23.25 -21.90
CA ILE A 413 6.99 -22.69 -22.76
C ILE A 413 7.55 -22.71 -24.17
N TYR A 414 6.95 -23.52 -25.06
CA TYR A 414 7.38 -23.61 -26.44
C TYR A 414 6.83 -22.52 -27.33
N GLN A 415 5.52 -22.30 -27.23
CA GLN A 415 4.81 -21.34 -28.06
C GLN A 415 3.75 -20.65 -27.23
N ASN A 416 3.51 -19.38 -27.56
CA ASN A 416 2.36 -18.61 -27.11
C ASN A 416 1.54 -18.24 -28.36
N TRP A 417 0.31 -18.72 -28.44
CA TRP A 417 -0.61 -18.42 -29.53
C TRP A 417 -1.51 -17.25 -29.11
N ILE A 418 -1.55 -16.20 -29.94
CA ILE A 418 -2.34 -15.00 -29.65
C ILE A 418 -3.19 -14.70 -30.87
N GLN A 419 -4.50 -14.64 -30.66
CA GLN A 419 -5.48 -14.50 -31.76
C GLN A 419 -5.24 -15.51 -32.89
N GLY A 420 -4.83 -16.74 -32.52
CA GLY A 420 -4.54 -17.81 -33.46
C GLY A 420 -3.22 -17.72 -34.23
N ASN A 421 -2.36 -16.74 -33.91
CA ASN A 421 -1.02 -16.59 -34.47
C ASN A 421 0.03 -17.15 -33.51
N PRO A 422 0.99 -17.99 -33.99
CA PRO A 422 2.02 -18.59 -33.18
C PRO A 422 3.18 -17.63 -32.93
N TYR A 423 3.59 -17.46 -31.65
CA TYR A 423 4.84 -16.83 -31.24
C TYR A 423 5.76 -17.91 -30.66
N VAL A 424 6.80 -18.27 -31.40
CA VAL A 424 7.74 -19.32 -31.02
C VAL A 424 8.72 -18.78 -29.99
N ILE A 425 8.71 -19.33 -28.78
CA ILE A 425 9.59 -18.98 -27.67
C ILE A 425 10.76 -19.96 -27.61
N ASN A 426 10.44 -21.26 -27.67
CA ASN A 426 11.43 -22.34 -27.75
C ASN A 426 11.03 -23.34 -28.84
N GLN A 427 12.01 -23.97 -29.47
CA GLN A 427 11.74 -24.95 -30.52
C GLN A 427 11.18 -26.24 -29.92
N PHE A 428 10.20 -26.86 -30.61
CA PHE A 428 9.52 -28.08 -30.15
C PHE A 428 10.42 -29.29 -30.00
N ASP A 429 11.28 -29.52 -30.97
CA ASP A 429 12.04 -30.74 -31.12
C ASP A 429 13.55 -30.40 -31.25
N LEU A 430 14.12 -29.78 -30.19
CA LEU A 430 15.56 -29.62 -30.12
C LEU A 430 16.24 -30.97 -30.04
N ILE A 431 17.14 -31.23 -30.99
CA ILE A 431 17.99 -32.43 -30.95
C ILE A 431 18.97 -32.25 -29.79
N ASP A 432 19.06 -33.24 -28.90
CA ASP A 432 20.01 -33.15 -27.76
C ASP A 432 21.43 -33.34 -28.24
N VAL A 433 22.19 -32.23 -28.29
CA VAL A 433 23.58 -32.20 -28.70
C VAL A 433 24.55 -32.43 -27.55
N ARG A 434 24.06 -32.64 -26.36
CA ARG A 434 24.89 -32.81 -25.16
C ARG A 434 25.52 -34.18 -25.13
N GLY A 435 26.78 -34.22 -24.78
CA GLY A 435 27.56 -35.43 -24.73
C GLY A 435 29.05 -35.19 -24.88
N THR A 436 29.80 -36.21 -24.95
CA THR A 436 31.24 -36.20 -25.28
C THR A 436 31.42 -36.78 -26.68
N TYR A 437 32.06 -36.05 -27.56
CA TYR A 437 32.26 -36.41 -28.95
C TYR A 437 33.76 -36.55 -29.25
N ASP A 438 34.12 -37.53 -30.04
CA ASP A 438 35.42 -37.58 -30.66
C ASP A 438 35.34 -36.70 -31.93
N ILE A 439 36.03 -35.54 -31.90
CA ILE A 439 36.03 -34.56 -32.99
C ILE A 439 37.33 -34.59 -33.80
N LYS A 440 37.22 -34.49 -35.12
CA LYS A 440 38.35 -34.33 -36.02
C LYS A 440 38.16 -33.05 -36.84
N VAL A 441 39.17 -32.19 -36.86
CA VAL A 441 39.22 -30.96 -37.63
C VAL A 441 40.50 -30.98 -38.47
N SER A 442 40.35 -31.16 -39.81
CA SER A 442 41.48 -31.43 -40.71
C SER A 442 42.22 -32.71 -40.27
N ASP A 443 43.48 -32.62 -39.96
CA ASP A 443 44.36 -33.64 -39.46
C ASP A 443 44.39 -33.80 -37.92
N LYS A 444 43.85 -32.83 -37.20
CA LYS A 444 43.84 -32.82 -35.73
C LYS A 444 42.59 -33.55 -35.16
N SER A 445 42.82 -34.51 -34.30
CA SER A 445 41.79 -35.23 -33.57
C SER A 445 41.74 -34.73 -32.10
N GLY A 446 40.55 -34.82 -31.48
CA GLY A 446 40.38 -34.38 -30.11
C GLY A 446 39.02 -34.73 -29.52
N THR A 447 38.69 -34.09 -28.44
CA THR A 447 37.43 -34.30 -27.72
C THR A 447 36.63 -32.98 -27.65
N LEU A 448 35.38 -33.04 -28.07
CA LEU A 448 34.39 -31.98 -27.88
C LEU A 448 33.43 -32.43 -26.80
N LYS A 449 33.34 -31.65 -25.70
CA LYS A 449 32.40 -31.92 -24.61
C LYS A 449 31.31 -30.87 -24.60
N VAL A 450 30.06 -31.32 -24.75
CA VAL A 450 28.89 -30.45 -24.71
C VAL A 450 28.05 -30.77 -23.46
N VAL A 451 27.83 -29.78 -22.64
CA VAL A 451 27.11 -29.89 -21.35
C VAL A 451 26.14 -28.71 -21.19
N GLY A 452 25.49 -28.56 -20.08
CA GLY A 452 24.56 -27.47 -19.80
C GLY A 452 23.11 -27.87 -20.03
N GLU A 453 22.25 -26.88 -20.22
CA GLU A 453 20.83 -27.11 -20.51
C GLU A 453 20.65 -27.37 -22.02
N LEU A 454 19.55 -28.08 -22.37
CA LEU A 454 19.26 -28.49 -23.76
C LEU A 454 19.15 -27.25 -24.68
N GLU A 455 18.54 -26.17 -24.20
CA GLU A 455 18.30 -24.92 -24.92
C GLU A 455 19.53 -24.00 -24.95
N LYS A 456 20.48 -24.22 -24.04
CA LYS A 456 21.71 -23.40 -23.91
C LYS A 456 22.90 -24.30 -23.64
N PRO A 457 23.29 -25.12 -24.60
CA PRO A 457 24.44 -25.98 -24.45
C PRO A 457 25.74 -25.16 -24.32
N LYS A 458 26.65 -25.64 -23.47
CA LYS A 458 28.00 -25.11 -23.31
C LYS A 458 28.98 -26.13 -23.83
N ALA A 459 29.91 -25.72 -24.62
CA ALA A 459 30.88 -26.64 -25.24
C ALA A 459 32.30 -26.27 -24.87
N THR A 460 33.15 -27.29 -24.76
CA THR A 460 34.61 -27.16 -24.66
C THR A 460 35.24 -28.17 -25.61
N ILE A 461 36.37 -27.79 -26.21
CA ILE A 461 37.12 -28.61 -27.12
C ILE A 461 38.58 -28.78 -26.64
N GLU A 462 39.12 -29.94 -26.82
CA GLU A 462 40.54 -30.28 -26.67
C GLU A 462 41.03 -30.90 -28.00
N LEU A 463 41.98 -30.29 -28.69
CA LEU A 463 42.53 -30.76 -29.94
C LEU A 463 44.04 -30.99 -29.83
N GLY A 464 44.54 -32.24 -30.07
CA GLY A 464 45.95 -32.58 -29.85
C GLY A 464 46.37 -32.33 -28.40
N ASP A 465 47.53 -31.66 -28.22
CA ASP A 465 48.06 -31.33 -26.88
C ASP A 465 47.54 -29.98 -26.32
N THR A 466 46.42 -29.51 -26.79
CA THR A 466 45.86 -28.22 -26.31
C THR A 466 45.03 -28.38 -25.01
N ASN A 467 45.08 -27.36 -24.14
CA ASN A 467 44.20 -27.31 -22.98
C ASN A 467 42.73 -27.10 -23.40
N LYS A 468 41.81 -27.39 -22.50
CA LYS A 468 40.36 -27.12 -22.67
C LYS A 468 40.08 -25.70 -23.11
N ILE A 469 39.41 -25.54 -24.24
CA ILE A 469 39.05 -24.27 -24.84
C ILE A 469 37.54 -24.16 -24.90
N ALA A 470 37.01 -23.04 -24.51
CA ALA A 470 35.57 -22.75 -24.64
C ALA A 470 35.16 -22.66 -26.11
N VAL A 471 34.05 -23.27 -26.48
CA VAL A 471 33.46 -23.25 -27.82
C VAL A 471 32.11 -22.54 -27.77
N THR A 472 31.94 -21.57 -28.62
CA THR A 472 30.62 -21.03 -28.94
C THR A 472 29.91 -22.05 -29.83
N ILE A 473 28.81 -22.60 -29.36
CA ILE A 473 27.97 -23.56 -30.07
C ILE A 473 26.62 -22.94 -30.37
N VAL A 474 26.19 -23.01 -31.65
CA VAL A 474 24.86 -22.56 -32.11
C VAL A 474 24.21 -23.68 -32.88
N GLN A 475 23.02 -24.05 -32.49
CA GLN A 475 22.20 -25.08 -33.11
C GLN A 475 20.97 -24.44 -33.79
N ASN A 476 20.68 -24.86 -35.01
CA ASN A 476 19.46 -24.50 -35.71
C ASN A 476 18.93 -25.73 -36.44
N ASN A 477 17.91 -26.39 -35.87
CA ASN A 477 17.45 -27.74 -36.31
C ASN A 477 18.61 -28.74 -36.37
N ASN A 478 18.92 -29.26 -37.53
CA ASN A 478 20.02 -30.18 -37.77
C ASN A 478 21.33 -29.47 -38.19
N LEU A 479 21.36 -28.13 -38.26
CA LEU A 479 22.57 -27.36 -38.53
C LEU A 479 23.28 -27.04 -37.20
N ILE A 480 24.60 -27.17 -37.20
CA ILE A 480 25.44 -26.88 -36.05
C ILE A 480 26.61 -25.98 -36.46
N THR A 481 26.86 -24.95 -35.70
CA THR A 481 28.08 -24.12 -35.86
C THR A 481 28.88 -24.12 -34.56
N LEU A 482 30.18 -24.25 -34.70
CA LEU A 482 31.15 -24.18 -33.60
C LEU A 482 32.17 -23.07 -33.92
N SER A 483 32.48 -22.26 -32.92
CA SER A 483 33.54 -21.26 -33.05
C SER A 483 34.40 -21.26 -31.78
N TYR A 484 35.71 -21.28 -31.93
CA TYR A 484 36.70 -21.28 -30.85
C TYR A 484 38.00 -20.62 -31.27
N SER A 485 38.76 -20.10 -30.33
CA SER A 485 40.07 -19.48 -30.54
C SER A 485 41.14 -20.21 -29.74
N LEU A 486 42.19 -20.65 -30.41
CA LEU A 486 43.41 -21.16 -29.76
C LEU A 486 44.25 -19.96 -29.29
N LYS A 487 44.86 -20.08 -28.08
CA LYS A 487 45.57 -18.95 -27.43
C LYS A 487 46.67 -18.28 -28.29
N ASN A 488 47.18 -18.97 -29.31
CA ASN A 488 48.31 -18.47 -30.14
C ASN A 488 47.94 -18.14 -31.59
N ASP A 489 46.67 -18.31 -32.00
CA ASP A 489 46.32 -18.24 -33.43
C ASP A 489 45.83 -16.87 -33.90
N GLY A 490 45.69 -15.90 -32.99
CA GLY A 490 45.26 -14.51 -33.31
C GLY A 490 43.87 -14.35 -33.92
N GLY A 491 43.01 -15.40 -33.87
CA GLY A 491 41.65 -15.43 -34.45
C GLY A 491 40.81 -16.62 -34.03
N ALA A 492 39.64 -16.78 -34.64
CA ALA A 492 38.72 -17.87 -34.35
C ALA A 492 38.60 -18.86 -35.52
N THR A 493 38.75 -20.14 -35.23
CA THR A 493 38.33 -21.23 -36.12
C THR A 493 36.82 -21.33 -36.09
N ARG A 494 36.16 -21.40 -37.24
CA ARG A 494 34.73 -21.45 -37.44
C ARG A 494 34.37 -22.72 -38.22
N LEU A 495 33.52 -23.54 -37.61
CA LEU A 495 33.07 -24.80 -38.23
C LEU A 495 31.53 -24.73 -38.41
N SER A 496 31.05 -25.14 -39.56
CA SER A 496 29.64 -25.26 -39.85
C SER A 496 29.35 -26.64 -40.44
N GLY A 497 28.25 -27.26 -40.03
CA GLY A 497 27.93 -28.61 -40.52
C GLY A 497 26.49 -28.99 -40.18
N THR A 498 26.18 -30.23 -40.58
CA THR A 498 24.93 -30.89 -40.27
C THR A 498 25.15 -32.02 -39.27
N MET A 499 24.13 -32.31 -38.48
CA MET A 499 24.12 -33.47 -37.60
C MET A 499 22.99 -34.44 -37.95
N SER A 500 23.19 -35.70 -37.61
CA SER A 500 22.15 -36.74 -37.66
C SER A 500 20.99 -36.39 -36.71
N ASN A 501 19.80 -36.95 -36.98
CA ASN A 501 18.59 -36.67 -36.16
C ASN A 501 18.72 -37.07 -34.68
N ASP A 502 19.65 -37.94 -34.36
CA ASP A 502 20.01 -38.39 -33.02
C ASP A 502 21.25 -37.72 -32.44
N ALA A 503 21.79 -36.69 -33.12
CA ALA A 503 23.03 -36.03 -32.84
C ALA A 503 24.28 -36.91 -32.73
N SER A 504 24.22 -38.19 -33.12
CA SER A 504 25.33 -39.14 -32.96
C SER A 504 26.52 -38.81 -33.90
N GLN A 505 26.26 -38.15 -35.02
CA GLN A 505 27.25 -37.83 -36.02
C GLN A 505 27.05 -36.38 -36.55
N TRP A 506 28.12 -35.61 -36.54
CA TRP A 506 28.19 -34.26 -37.12
C TRP A 506 29.26 -34.25 -38.21
N LYS A 507 29.03 -33.55 -39.29
CA LYS A 507 29.98 -33.37 -40.38
C LYS A 507 29.80 -32.06 -41.12
N GLY A 508 30.84 -31.46 -41.58
CA GLY A 508 30.76 -30.21 -42.31
C GLY A 508 32.12 -29.67 -42.76
N LYS A 509 32.10 -28.41 -43.16
CA LYS A 509 33.27 -27.68 -43.53
C LYS A 509 33.50 -26.52 -42.52
N GLY A 510 34.74 -26.14 -42.34
CA GLY A 510 35.16 -25.03 -41.50
C GLY A 510 36.26 -24.22 -42.13
N GLN A 511 36.51 -23.07 -41.52
CA GLN A 511 37.58 -22.19 -41.93
C GLN A 511 38.51 -21.96 -40.73
N LEU A 512 39.79 -22.26 -40.94
CA LEU A 512 40.83 -22.00 -39.97
C LEU A 512 41.18 -20.51 -39.91
N VAL A 513 41.94 -20.08 -38.92
CA VAL A 513 42.36 -18.69 -38.74
C VAL A 513 43.13 -18.12 -39.94
N ASN A 514 43.95 -18.96 -40.60
CA ASN A 514 44.69 -18.57 -41.81
C ASN A 514 43.84 -18.51 -43.08
N GLY A 515 42.52 -18.77 -42.99
CA GLY A 515 41.56 -18.73 -44.12
C GLY A 515 41.37 -20.07 -44.84
N ASP A 516 42.14 -21.12 -44.53
CA ASP A 516 42.02 -22.44 -45.16
C ASP A 516 40.71 -23.12 -44.83
N TRP A 517 40.08 -23.71 -45.86
CA TRP A 517 38.90 -24.52 -45.71
C TRP A 517 39.26 -25.96 -45.37
N VAL A 518 38.64 -26.50 -44.35
CA VAL A 518 38.89 -27.86 -43.85
C VAL A 518 37.59 -28.64 -43.69
N ASP A 519 37.68 -29.95 -43.80
CA ASP A 519 36.61 -30.84 -43.40
C ASP A 519 36.70 -31.12 -41.89
N TRP A 520 35.55 -31.26 -41.27
CA TRP A 520 35.45 -31.65 -39.87
C TRP A 520 34.31 -32.62 -39.62
N SER A 521 34.46 -33.41 -38.57
CA SER A 521 33.45 -34.36 -38.12
C SER A 521 33.52 -34.53 -36.63
N ALA A 522 32.39 -34.85 -35.99
CA ALA A 522 32.31 -35.24 -34.60
C ALA A 522 31.43 -36.47 -34.45
N ILE A 523 31.84 -37.47 -33.67
CA ILE A 523 31.12 -38.72 -33.44
C ILE A 523 30.88 -38.85 -31.95
N LEU A 524 29.62 -39.09 -31.53
CA LEU A 524 29.23 -39.22 -30.14
C LEU A 524 29.90 -40.41 -29.50
N LYS A 525 30.68 -40.18 -28.45
CA LYS A 525 31.38 -41.20 -27.69
C LYS A 525 30.58 -41.59 -26.44
N THR A 526 30.04 -40.60 -25.76
CA THR A 526 29.28 -40.81 -24.53
C THR A 526 28.13 -39.83 -24.45
N PRO A 527 26.87 -40.29 -24.44
CA PRO A 527 25.73 -39.40 -24.22
C PRO A 527 25.82 -38.67 -22.89
N PHE A 528 25.19 -37.48 -22.84
CA PHE A 528 25.08 -36.73 -21.62
C PHE A 528 24.16 -37.44 -20.63
N THR A 529 24.73 -37.77 -19.48
CA THR A 529 23.94 -38.30 -18.36
C THR A 529 23.86 -37.19 -17.30
N LYS A 530 22.68 -36.73 -17.02
CA LYS A 530 22.46 -35.78 -15.92
C LYS A 530 22.74 -36.48 -14.61
N VAL A 531 23.75 -36.08 -13.90
CA VAL A 531 23.97 -36.54 -12.52
C VAL A 531 22.95 -35.80 -11.66
N ASP A 532 21.85 -36.43 -11.35
CA ASP A 532 20.93 -35.95 -10.35
C ASP A 532 21.68 -35.87 -9.03
N LYS A 533 22.04 -34.68 -8.60
CA LYS A 533 22.37 -34.47 -7.20
C LYS A 533 21.14 -34.92 -6.40
N LYS A 534 21.29 -35.95 -5.60
CA LYS A 534 20.30 -36.30 -4.59
C LYS A 534 20.21 -35.10 -3.66
N ASP A 535 19.28 -34.23 -3.93
CA ASP A 535 18.85 -33.24 -2.97
C ASP A 535 18.26 -34.02 -1.81
N THR A 536 18.96 -34.05 -0.70
CA THR A 536 18.36 -34.37 0.60
C THR A 536 17.35 -33.26 0.84
N VAL A 537 16.09 -33.52 0.51
CA VAL A 537 14.96 -32.64 0.80
C VAL A 537 14.88 -32.57 2.32
N LYS A 538 15.59 -31.61 2.91
CA LYS A 538 15.23 -31.11 4.22
C LYS A 538 13.88 -30.41 4.01
N THR A 539 12.83 -30.99 4.58
CA THR A 539 11.52 -30.29 4.65
C THR A 539 11.76 -28.93 5.33
N LYS A 540 11.85 -27.89 4.54
CA LYS A 540 11.91 -26.53 5.07
C LYS A 540 10.55 -26.23 5.68
N THR A 541 10.49 -25.99 6.97
CA THR A 541 9.29 -25.44 7.62
C THR A 541 9.18 -23.97 7.22
N HIS A 542 8.09 -23.63 6.54
CA HIS A 542 7.77 -22.24 6.17
C HIS A 542 6.91 -21.58 7.25
N PRO A 543 7.01 -20.26 7.44
CA PRO A 543 6.12 -19.54 8.35
C PRO A 543 4.66 -19.61 7.87
N THR A 544 3.75 -19.55 8.81
CA THR A 544 2.30 -19.57 8.61
C THR A 544 1.67 -18.24 9.05
N LEU A 545 0.36 -18.07 8.87
CA LEU A 545 -0.35 -16.89 9.38
C LEU A 545 -0.28 -16.76 10.91
N ASP A 546 -0.02 -17.85 11.64
CA ASP A 546 0.13 -17.79 13.10
C ASP A 546 1.45 -17.12 13.53
N ASP A 547 2.43 -17.03 12.61
CA ASP A 547 3.72 -16.37 12.84
C ASP A 547 3.70 -14.86 12.54
N VAL A 548 2.55 -14.33 12.08
CA VAL A 548 2.34 -12.89 11.84
C VAL A 548 2.29 -12.14 13.17
N MET A 549 3.07 -11.10 13.28
CA MET A 549 3.08 -10.22 14.46
C MET A 549 1.94 -9.20 14.38
N TYR A 550 1.32 -8.92 15.52
CA TYR A 550 0.30 -7.88 15.68
C TYR A 550 0.68 -6.92 16.81
N PRO A 551 0.87 -5.64 16.51
CA PRO A 551 1.02 -5.07 15.17
C PRO A 551 2.27 -5.60 14.47
N PHE A 552 2.36 -5.42 13.15
CA PHE A 552 3.51 -5.90 12.39
C PHE A 552 4.69 -4.93 12.52
N CYS A 553 5.34 -5.00 13.67
CA CYS A 553 6.52 -4.20 14.00
C CYS A 553 7.44 -4.98 14.95
N GLY A 554 8.57 -4.38 15.35
CA GLY A 554 9.54 -5.03 16.23
C GLY A 554 9.04 -5.44 17.62
N TYR A 555 7.89 -4.92 18.06
CA TYR A 555 7.27 -5.20 19.36
C TYR A 555 5.90 -5.87 19.27
N GLY A 556 5.52 -6.34 18.10
CA GLY A 556 4.29 -7.09 17.92
C GLY A 556 4.36 -8.49 18.55
N GLN A 557 3.21 -9.04 18.84
CA GLN A 557 3.06 -10.40 19.39
C GLN A 557 2.48 -11.32 18.32
N THR A 558 2.97 -12.56 18.25
CA THR A 558 2.43 -13.58 17.36
C THR A 558 1.17 -14.22 17.98
N LYS A 559 0.30 -14.75 17.12
CA LYS A 559 -0.92 -15.49 17.54
C LYS A 559 -0.59 -16.89 18.06
N THR A 560 0.31 -17.03 19.02
CA THR A 560 0.73 -18.35 19.56
C THR A 560 -0.40 -19.17 20.21
N ASP A 561 -1.57 -18.61 20.40
CA ASP A 561 -2.73 -19.27 21.00
C ASP A 561 -3.98 -19.19 20.11
N SER A 562 -3.98 -19.71 18.90
CA SER A 562 -5.17 -20.05 18.07
C SER A 562 -6.41 -19.10 18.17
N THR A 563 -6.26 -17.92 18.74
CA THR A 563 -7.32 -16.97 19.02
C THR A 563 -7.05 -15.69 18.27
N SER A 564 -8.07 -15.17 17.59
CA SER A 564 -8.04 -13.83 17.01
C SER A 564 -7.56 -12.82 18.06
N TRP A 565 -6.84 -11.78 17.64
CA TRP A 565 -6.43 -10.67 18.50
C TRP A 565 -7.59 -10.19 19.41
N LYS A 566 -8.81 -10.13 18.89
CA LYS A 566 -10.02 -9.79 19.66
C LYS A 566 -10.28 -10.73 20.83
N LYS A 567 -10.03 -12.04 20.68
CA LYS A 567 -10.18 -13.00 21.78
C LYS A 567 -9.06 -12.90 22.80
N PHE A 568 -7.82 -12.64 22.37
CA PHE A 568 -6.70 -12.40 23.26
C PHE A 568 -6.95 -11.17 24.15
N MET A 569 -7.46 -10.07 23.57
CA MET A 569 -7.74 -8.83 24.28
C MET A 569 -8.93 -8.96 25.24
N ASN A 570 -9.95 -9.73 24.89
CA ASN A 570 -11.16 -9.91 25.69
C ASN A 570 -11.15 -11.21 26.53
N ARG A 571 -9.96 -11.74 26.84
CA ARG A 571 -9.85 -13.02 27.60
C ARG A 571 -10.31 -12.95 29.05
N TRP A 572 -10.38 -11.77 29.63
CA TRP A 572 -10.79 -11.54 31.00
C TRP A 572 -12.15 -10.82 31.07
N ASN A 573 -13.08 -11.36 31.85
CA ASN A 573 -14.39 -10.74 32.05
C ASN A 573 -14.35 -9.66 33.15
N ALA A 574 -13.30 -9.69 33.97
CA ALA A 574 -13.07 -8.72 35.03
C ALA A 574 -11.60 -8.53 35.32
N VAL A 575 -11.21 -7.36 35.77
CA VAL A 575 -9.90 -7.06 36.34
C VAL A 575 -10.09 -6.53 37.75
N LEU A 576 -9.42 -7.16 38.69
CA LEU A 576 -9.41 -6.74 40.11
C LEU A 576 -7.98 -6.35 40.49
N ILE A 577 -7.76 -5.05 40.70
CA ILE A 577 -6.52 -4.52 41.24
C ILE A 577 -6.67 -4.38 42.72
N LYS A 578 -5.83 -5.04 43.48
CA LYS A 578 -5.95 -5.14 44.96
C LYS A 578 -4.92 -4.28 45.68
N ASN A 579 -5.35 -3.69 46.79
CA ASN A 579 -4.51 -3.09 47.80
C ASN A 579 -3.56 -2.00 47.28
N ALA A 580 -4.01 -1.17 46.33
CA ALA A 580 -3.24 -0.09 45.76
C ALA A 580 -3.48 1.25 46.48
N THR A 581 -2.51 2.16 46.46
CA THR A 581 -2.76 3.58 46.74
C THR A 581 -3.37 4.20 45.49
N VAL A 582 -4.64 4.63 45.58
CA VAL A 582 -5.40 5.12 44.41
C VAL A 582 -5.44 6.64 44.39
N TRP A 583 -4.85 7.24 43.33
CA TRP A 583 -4.99 8.67 43.04
C TRP A 583 -6.25 8.86 42.17
N THR A 584 -7.34 9.32 42.79
CA THR A 584 -8.62 9.36 42.12
C THR A 584 -8.74 10.46 41.06
N ASN A 585 -8.05 11.58 41.24
CA ASN A 585 -8.27 12.86 40.52
C ASN A 585 -9.71 13.44 40.75
N GLU A 586 -10.41 12.95 41.74
CA GLU A 586 -11.75 13.40 42.16
C GLU A 586 -11.66 14.03 43.56
N ALA A 587 -12.81 14.42 44.13
CA ALA A 587 -12.86 15.06 45.45
C ALA A 587 -12.36 14.16 46.59
N GLU A 588 -12.41 12.85 46.43
CA GLU A 588 -11.94 11.87 47.39
C GLU A 588 -10.41 11.88 47.56
N GLY A 589 -9.67 12.47 46.61
CA GLY A 589 -8.23 12.61 46.64
C GLY A 589 -7.50 11.26 46.55
N ILE A 590 -6.55 11.04 47.48
CA ILE A 590 -5.73 9.80 47.52
C ILE A 590 -6.31 8.82 48.49
N LEU A 591 -6.70 7.64 48.04
CA LEU A 591 -7.23 6.55 48.84
C LEU A 591 -6.13 5.49 49.08
N GLN A 592 -5.93 5.14 50.35
CA GLN A 592 -4.90 4.16 50.73
C GLN A 592 -5.44 2.72 50.69
N ASN A 593 -4.65 1.79 50.18
CA ASN A 593 -4.90 0.34 50.25
C ASN A 593 -6.32 -0.05 49.76
N LYS A 594 -6.74 0.51 48.62
CA LYS A 594 -8.04 0.20 48.02
C LYS A 594 -7.95 -0.78 46.88
N ASP A 595 -9.04 -1.53 46.72
CA ASP A 595 -9.26 -2.40 45.59
C ASP A 595 -10.06 -1.66 44.50
N VAL A 596 -9.73 -1.90 43.24
CA VAL A 596 -10.48 -1.35 42.08
C VAL A 596 -10.92 -2.52 41.21
N LEU A 597 -12.24 -2.62 40.98
CA LEU A 597 -12.82 -3.63 40.10
C LEU A 597 -13.28 -3.01 38.79
N ILE A 598 -12.80 -3.60 37.68
CA ILE A 598 -13.14 -3.22 36.31
C ILE A 598 -13.88 -4.40 35.68
N THR A 599 -15.04 -4.16 35.07
CA THR A 599 -15.79 -5.15 34.28
C THR A 599 -16.33 -4.46 33.02
N GLU A 600 -16.39 -5.18 31.90
CA GLU A 600 -16.90 -4.65 30.64
C GLU A 600 -16.21 -3.31 30.24
N GLY A 601 -14.94 -3.19 30.53
CA GLY A 601 -14.16 -1.99 30.24
C GLY A 601 -14.40 -0.81 31.20
N LYS A 602 -15.27 -0.92 32.22
CA LYS A 602 -15.64 0.16 33.13
C LYS A 602 -15.20 -0.12 34.56
N ILE A 603 -14.85 0.95 35.29
CA ILE A 603 -14.66 0.91 36.72
C ILE A 603 -16.05 0.76 37.37
N VAL A 604 -16.29 -0.36 38.06
CA VAL A 604 -17.60 -0.65 38.66
C VAL A 604 -17.60 -0.50 40.16
N ARG A 605 -16.46 -0.69 40.83
CA ARG A 605 -16.37 -0.55 42.30
C ARG A 605 -14.94 -0.13 42.71
N ILE A 606 -14.88 0.71 43.73
CA ILE A 606 -13.69 1.09 44.48
C ILE A 606 -13.99 0.84 45.96
N GLY A 607 -13.16 0.13 46.68
CA GLY A 607 -13.42 -0.14 48.11
C GLY A 607 -12.44 -1.12 48.72
N ASP A 608 -12.78 -1.64 49.88
CA ASP A 608 -11.97 -2.59 50.63
C ASP A 608 -12.41 -4.01 50.37
N ASN A 609 -11.44 -4.95 50.30
CA ASN A 609 -11.69 -6.39 50.25
C ASN A 609 -12.69 -6.81 49.15
N LEU A 610 -12.59 -6.20 47.96
CA LEU A 610 -13.44 -6.56 46.84
C LEU A 610 -13.12 -8.00 46.38
N GLU A 611 -14.19 -8.73 46.06
CA GLU A 611 -14.06 -10.09 45.55
C GLU A 611 -14.80 -10.23 44.22
N VAL A 612 -14.24 -11.07 43.38
CA VAL A 612 -14.84 -11.54 42.12
C VAL A 612 -15.15 -13.02 42.27
N PRO A 613 -16.40 -13.45 41.99
CA PRO A 613 -16.75 -14.86 42.05
C PRO A 613 -15.78 -15.74 41.32
N LYS A 614 -15.47 -16.93 41.86
CA LYS A 614 -14.53 -17.87 41.24
C LYS A 614 -14.98 -18.36 39.85
N THR A 615 -16.27 -18.25 39.57
CA THR A 615 -16.89 -18.59 38.28
C THR A 615 -16.61 -17.56 37.18
N VAL A 616 -16.18 -16.34 37.55
CA VAL A 616 -15.82 -15.29 36.60
C VAL A 616 -14.35 -15.36 36.27
N ASN A 617 -14.05 -15.42 34.98
CA ASN A 617 -12.68 -15.37 34.51
C ASN A 617 -12.11 -13.96 34.75
N ALA A 618 -11.32 -13.80 35.81
CA ALA A 618 -10.82 -12.49 36.24
C ALA A 618 -9.31 -12.45 36.37
N LEU A 619 -8.72 -11.38 35.86
CA LEU A 619 -7.33 -11.02 36.13
C LEU A 619 -7.24 -10.37 37.52
N ARG A 620 -6.36 -10.88 38.38
CA ARG A 620 -6.07 -10.28 39.68
C ARG A 620 -4.67 -9.70 39.66
N ILE A 621 -4.56 -8.43 39.97
CA ILE A 621 -3.30 -7.65 39.97
C ILE A 621 -3.04 -7.24 41.43
N ASP A 622 -1.85 -7.55 41.94
CA ASP A 622 -1.40 -7.09 43.25
C ASP A 622 -0.84 -5.67 43.12
N GLY A 623 -1.51 -4.71 43.74
CA GLY A 623 -1.12 -3.30 43.83
C GLY A 623 -0.45 -2.92 45.14
N THR A 624 -0.14 -3.88 46.03
CA THR A 624 0.50 -3.63 47.32
C THR A 624 1.78 -2.83 47.15
N GLY A 625 1.87 -1.67 47.81
CA GLY A 625 3.03 -0.76 47.71
C GLY A 625 3.14 -0.02 46.38
N LYS A 626 2.15 -0.15 45.50
CA LYS A 626 2.09 0.53 44.21
C LYS A 626 1.03 1.62 44.19
N ILE A 627 1.15 2.53 43.24
CA ILE A 627 0.20 3.64 43.06
C ILE A 627 -0.59 3.39 41.77
N LEU A 628 -1.92 3.45 41.91
CA LEU A 628 -2.85 3.36 40.77
C LEU A 628 -3.39 4.74 40.45
N THR A 629 -3.23 5.15 39.18
CA THR A 629 -3.73 6.43 38.66
C THR A 629 -4.64 6.20 37.45
N ALA A 630 -5.41 7.23 37.07
CA ALA A 630 -5.96 7.31 35.74
C ALA A 630 -4.84 7.32 34.70
N GLY A 631 -5.12 6.84 33.50
CA GLY A 631 -4.20 6.92 32.36
C GLY A 631 -3.89 8.36 31.98
N ILE A 632 -2.66 8.58 31.55
CA ILE A 632 -2.24 9.87 31.01
C ILE A 632 -2.95 10.09 29.67
N VAL A 633 -3.37 11.33 29.46
CA VAL A 633 -4.00 11.81 28.22
C VAL A 633 -3.15 12.91 27.65
N ASP A 634 -2.69 12.73 26.41
CA ASP A 634 -1.98 13.80 25.71
C ASP A 634 -2.92 14.54 24.75
N GLU A 635 -3.11 15.83 25.00
CA GLU A 635 -4.00 16.63 24.14
C GLU A 635 -3.33 17.09 22.84
N HIS A 636 -2.02 16.83 22.67
CA HIS A 636 -1.28 17.21 21.48
C HIS A 636 -0.19 16.21 21.13
N SER A 637 -0.49 15.34 20.20
CA SER A 637 0.44 14.28 19.78
C SER A 637 0.49 14.15 18.26
N HIS A 638 1.64 13.68 17.77
CA HIS A 638 1.90 13.39 16.35
C HIS A 638 2.35 11.93 16.14
N ILE A 639 2.22 11.04 17.14
CA ILE A 639 2.44 9.60 16.97
C ILE A 639 1.29 8.97 16.17
N ALA A 640 1.45 7.73 15.77
CA ALA A 640 0.41 6.95 15.10
C ALA A 640 -0.16 7.63 13.83
N ILE A 641 0.67 8.35 13.07
CA ILE A 641 0.31 9.05 11.84
C ILE A 641 1.16 8.54 10.69
N SER A 642 0.53 8.18 9.58
CA SER A 642 1.22 7.78 8.35
C SER A 642 1.52 9.00 7.46
N ASP A 643 2.70 8.99 6.84
CA ASP A 643 3.09 9.85 5.70
C ASP A 643 2.96 11.35 5.96
N GLY A 644 3.35 11.80 7.15
CA GLY A 644 3.45 13.20 7.52
C GLY A 644 2.22 13.77 8.19
N VAL A 645 2.44 14.88 8.90
CA VAL A 645 1.43 15.53 9.75
C VAL A 645 0.86 16.81 9.13
N ASN A 646 1.45 17.32 8.06
CA ASN A 646 1.06 18.58 7.45
C ASN A 646 0.54 18.43 6.02
N GLU A 647 -0.58 19.08 5.73
CA GLU A 647 -0.94 19.51 4.39
C GLU A 647 -0.74 21.02 4.33
N GLY A 648 0.52 21.43 4.08
CA GLY A 648 0.95 22.82 4.24
C GLY A 648 0.78 23.70 3.01
N THR A 649 0.18 23.22 1.93
CA THR A 649 0.18 23.87 0.61
C THR A 649 -0.71 25.08 0.50
N GLN A 650 -1.75 25.16 1.33
CA GLN A 650 -2.71 26.27 1.34
C GLN A 650 -2.76 26.93 2.73
N ALA A 651 -3.33 28.14 2.81
CA ALA A 651 -3.51 28.86 4.07
C ALA A 651 -4.57 28.20 4.97
N SER A 652 -5.50 27.50 4.37
CA SER A 652 -6.50 26.66 5.03
C SER A 652 -6.57 25.31 4.35
N THR A 653 -6.57 24.24 5.15
CA THR A 653 -6.76 22.85 4.76
C THR A 653 -7.71 22.15 5.75
N ALA A 654 -8.80 22.84 6.12
CA ALA A 654 -9.78 22.34 7.06
C ALA A 654 -10.49 21.06 6.60
N GLU A 655 -10.37 20.72 5.32
CA GLU A 655 -10.92 19.49 4.71
C GLU A 655 -10.15 18.23 5.06
N VAL A 656 -8.85 18.30 5.39
CA VAL A 656 -8.04 17.11 5.71
C VAL A 656 -8.34 16.60 7.12
N ARG A 657 -8.17 15.29 7.32
CA ARG A 657 -8.52 14.62 8.58
C ARG A 657 -7.39 13.70 9.05
N MET A 658 -6.80 13.97 10.20
CA MET A 658 -5.76 13.11 10.78
C MET A 658 -6.31 11.72 11.13
N GLY A 659 -7.57 11.63 11.46
CA GLY A 659 -8.25 10.36 11.67
C GLY A 659 -8.33 9.45 10.43
N ASP A 660 -8.04 9.93 9.23
CA ASP A 660 -7.98 9.09 8.02
C ASP A 660 -6.61 8.41 7.83
N VAL A 661 -5.57 8.87 8.53
CA VAL A 661 -4.20 8.38 8.36
C VAL A 661 -3.59 7.76 9.62
N VAL A 662 -4.43 7.25 10.51
CA VAL A 662 -3.95 6.54 11.72
C VAL A 662 -3.05 5.38 11.32
N ASP A 663 -1.83 5.36 11.90
CA ASP A 663 -0.86 4.26 11.80
C ASP A 663 -0.88 3.42 13.08
N CYS A 664 -1.55 2.30 13.03
CA CYS A 664 -1.69 1.41 14.17
C CYS A 664 -0.46 0.52 14.44
N ASP A 665 0.53 0.55 13.57
CA ASP A 665 1.76 -0.23 13.69
C ASP A 665 2.95 0.63 14.20
N ASP A 666 2.73 1.93 14.44
CA ASP A 666 3.76 2.82 14.98
C ASP A 666 4.19 2.39 16.39
N VAL A 667 5.47 2.06 16.55
CA VAL A 667 6.07 1.62 17.82
C VAL A 667 5.97 2.70 18.92
N SER A 668 5.82 3.96 18.56
CA SER A 668 5.63 5.07 19.51
C SER A 668 4.38 4.86 20.38
N ILE A 669 3.34 4.19 19.87
CA ILE A 669 2.16 3.77 20.65
C ILE A 669 2.58 2.89 21.84
N TYR A 670 3.41 1.87 21.59
CA TYR A 670 3.86 0.97 22.65
C TYR A 670 4.79 1.66 23.66
N ARG A 671 5.63 2.59 23.17
CA ARG A 671 6.52 3.38 24.01
C ARG A 671 5.74 4.35 24.91
N SER A 672 4.68 4.98 24.40
CA SER A 672 3.79 5.87 25.17
C SER A 672 2.98 5.07 26.19
N LEU A 673 2.51 3.86 25.87
CA LEU A 673 1.90 2.94 26.84
C LEU A 673 2.86 2.58 27.98
N ALA A 674 4.16 2.40 27.67
CA ALA A 674 5.18 2.16 28.69
C ALA A 674 5.45 3.39 29.56
N GLY A 675 5.05 4.58 29.12
CA GLY A 675 5.02 5.85 29.87
C GLY A 675 3.70 6.12 30.58
N GLY A 676 2.69 5.23 30.45
CA GLY A 676 1.39 5.39 31.10
C GLY A 676 0.37 6.20 30.31
N VAL A 677 0.64 6.54 29.04
CA VAL A 677 -0.32 7.23 28.18
C VAL A 677 -1.37 6.22 27.67
N THR A 678 -2.63 6.59 27.75
CA THR A 678 -3.75 5.73 27.33
C THR A 678 -4.59 6.30 26.20
N ALA A 679 -4.56 7.62 26.01
CA ALA A 679 -5.29 8.30 24.96
C ALA A 679 -4.53 9.55 24.50
N CYS A 680 -4.68 9.91 23.23
CA CYS A 680 -4.13 11.15 22.71
C CYS A 680 -4.98 11.76 21.61
N GLN A 681 -4.77 13.06 21.36
CA GLN A 681 -5.29 13.79 20.22
C GLN A 681 -4.22 13.83 19.13
N LEU A 682 -4.53 13.21 17.99
CA LEU A 682 -3.72 13.29 16.79
C LEU A 682 -4.00 14.59 16.06
N LEU A 683 -3.02 15.45 15.97
CA LEU A 683 -3.16 16.77 15.39
C LEU A 683 -2.46 16.90 14.05
N HIS A 684 -3.04 17.71 13.18
CA HIS A 684 -2.33 18.30 12.05
C HIS A 684 -1.17 19.15 12.56
N GLY A 685 -0.05 19.22 11.86
CA GLY A 685 1.04 20.11 12.21
C GLY A 685 0.64 21.58 12.13
N SER A 686 1.59 22.49 12.32
CA SER A 686 1.34 23.93 12.36
C SER A 686 1.76 24.68 11.10
N ALA A 687 1.80 24.02 9.94
CA ALA A 687 2.25 24.62 8.68
C ALA A 687 1.35 25.76 8.15
N ASN A 688 0.07 25.76 8.47
CA ASN A 688 -0.91 26.74 7.98
C ASN A 688 -1.81 27.25 9.11
N PRO A 689 -2.36 28.50 8.97
CA PRO A 689 -3.24 29.09 9.99
C PRO A 689 -4.44 28.21 10.34
N ILE A 690 -5.10 27.66 9.33
CA ILE A 690 -6.21 26.72 9.47
C ILE A 690 -5.72 25.37 8.93
N GLY A 691 -5.37 24.46 9.82
CA GLY A 691 -4.92 23.11 9.49
C GLY A 691 -6.07 22.11 9.44
N GLY A 692 -5.74 20.82 9.58
CA GLY A 692 -6.68 19.71 9.46
C GLY A 692 -7.46 19.36 10.72
N GLN A 693 -8.49 18.56 10.51
CA GLN A 693 -9.34 17.99 11.57
C GLN A 693 -8.56 16.94 12.36
N SER A 694 -8.69 16.94 13.66
CA SER A 694 -7.98 16.03 14.57
C SER A 694 -8.60 14.63 14.62
N GLY A 695 -7.83 13.66 15.13
CA GLY A 695 -8.30 12.33 15.52
C GLY A 695 -8.12 12.09 17.01
N LEU A 696 -9.12 11.59 17.71
CA LEU A 696 -8.99 11.17 19.11
C LEU A 696 -8.90 9.65 19.18
N ILE A 697 -7.81 9.14 19.76
CA ILE A 697 -7.56 7.70 19.85
C ILE A 697 -7.26 7.24 21.27
N LYS A 698 -7.54 5.96 21.55
CA LYS A 698 -6.96 5.22 22.66
C LYS A 698 -5.80 4.36 22.13
N LEU A 699 -4.74 4.27 22.88
CA LEU A 699 -3.52 3.56 22.47
C LEU A 699 -3.67 2.03 22.54
N LYS A 700 -4.69 1.49 21.85
CA LYS A 700 -5.00 0.06 21.81
C LYS A 700 -4.03 -0.70 20.92
N TRP A 701 -2.85 -0.99 21.43
CA TRP A 701 -1.76 -1.64 20.72
C TRP A 701 -2.19 -2.95 20.06
N GLY A 702 -2.04 -3.05 18.75
CA GLY A 702 -2.45 -4.19 17.93
C GLY A 702 -3.86 -4.09 17.33
N ALA A 703 -4.70 -3.16 17.78
CA ALA A 703 -6.01 -2.91 17.18
C ALA A 703 -5.89 -2.31 15.78
N ALA A 704 -6.95 -2.43 14.98
CA ALA A 704 -7.05 -1.74 13.69
C ALA A 704 -7.26 -0.23 13.88
N PRO A 705 -6.94 0.62 12.88
CA PRO A 705 -7.07 2.08 12.99
C PRO A 705 -8.44 2.56 13.49
N GLU A 706 -9.53 2.01 12.97
CA GLU A 706 -10.88 2.41 13.36
C GLU A 706 -11.28 1.95 14.78
N GLU A 707 -10.63 0.90 15.30
CA GLU A 707 -10.86 0.40 16.66
C GLU A 707 -10.13 1.22 17.72
N MET A 708 -9.08 1.95 17.33
CA MET A 708 -8.36 2.87 18.20
C MET A 708 -9.11 4.17 18.41
N LYS A 709 -9.95 4.61 17.47
CA LYS A 709 -10.68 5.87 17.55
C LYS A 709 -11.72 5.86 18.68
N ILE A 710 -11.82 6.98 19.38
CA ILE A 710 -12.80 7.14 20.48
C ILE A 710 -14.17 7.44 19.89
N LYS A 711 -15.05 6.44 19.91
CA LYS A 711 -16.40 6.56 19.35
C LYS A 711 -17.23 7.61 20.07
N GLY A 712 -17.89 8.48 19.30
CA GLY A 712 -18.77 9.52 19.81
C GLY A 712 -18.01 10.64 20.56
N ALA A 713 -16.71 10.80 20.32
CA ALA A 713 -15.97 11.98 20.74
C ALA A 713 -16.35 13.19 19.88
N ASP A 714 -16.24 14.38 20.44
CA ASP A 714 -16.42 15.62 19.71
C ASP A 714 -15.34 15.78 18.63
N GLY A 715 -15.65 16.54 17.60
CA GLY A 715 -14.70 16.87 16.52
C GLY A 715 -13.79 18.03 16.94
N PHE A 716 -12.51 17.92 16.64
CA PHE A 716 -11.53 19.01 16.84
C PHE A 716 -10.85 19.35 15.51
N ILE A 717 -10.19 20.50 15.48
CA ILE A 717 -9.44 21.00 14.34
C ILE A 717 -8.22 21.79 14.82
N LYS A 718 -7.09 21.65 14.13
CA LYS A 718 -5.86 22.39 14.41
C LYS A 718 -5.91 23.76 13.75
N PHE A 719 -5.68 24.80 14.56
CA PHE A 719 -5.30 26.13 14.10
C PHE A 719 -3.85 26.41 14.50
N ALA A 720 -3.22 27.40 13.89
CA ALA A 720 -1.87 27.78 14.25
C ALA A 720 -1.59 29.28 14.08
N LEU A 721 -0.73 29.76 14.95
CA LEU A 721 -0.17 31.11 14.97
C LEU A 721 1.36 31.01 14.89
N GLY A 722 2.05 32.15 14.84
CA GLY A 722 3.51 32.19 14.99
C GLY A 722 4.30 32.11 13.68
N GLU A 723 5.54 31.63 13.79
CA GLU A 723 6.51 31.63 12.69
C GLU A 723 6.20 30.59 11.62
N ASN A 724 5.70 29.41 12.02
CA ASN A 724 5.44 28.31 11.11
C ASN A 724 4.45 28.69 10.02
N VAL A 725 3.32 29.27 10.38
CA VAL A 725 2.26 29.64 9.44
C VAL A 725 2.67 30.75 8.45
N LYS A 726 3.70 31.52 8.79
CA LYS A 726 4.31 32.56 7.94
C LYS A 726 5.45 32.02 7.08
N GLN A 727 5.81 30.76 7.26
CA GLN A 727 6.92 30.09 6.60
C GLN A 727 8.29 30.73 6.90
N SER A 728 8.42 31.53 7.94
CA SER A 728 9.67 32.25 8.25
C SER A 728 10.80 31.33 8.72
N ASN A 729 10.48 30.13 9.16
CA ASN A 729 11.42 29.07 9.61
C ASN A 729 11.48 27.85 8.65
N TRP A 730 10.89 27.91 7.46
CA TRP A 730 10.83 26.76 6.54
C TRP A 730 12.10 26.59 5.69
N GLY A 731 13.00 27.59 5.66
CA GLY A 731 14.20 27.50 4.82
C GLY A 731 13.85 27.26 3.35
N ASP A 732 14.43 26.22 2.76
CA ASP A 732 14.22 25.84 1.35
C ASP A 732 12.81 25.32 1.04
N PHE A 733 12.02 24.95 2.07
CA PHE A 733 10.62 24.54 1.91
C PHE A 733 9.66 25.73 1.78
N ASN A 734 10.13 26.97 1.92
CA ASN A 734 9.29 28.16 1.79
C ASN A 734 8.72 28.25 0.36
N THR A 735 7.40 28.17 0.25
CA THR A 735 6.68 28.25 -1.02
C THR A 735 6.25 29.68 -1.39
N VAL A 736 6.58 30.65 -0.55
CA VAL A 736 6.19 32.08 -0.73
C VAL A 736 4.66 32.27 -0.80
N ARG A 737 3.86 31.32 -0.29
CA ARG A 737 2.40 31.48 -0.26
C ARG A 737 1.96 32.45 0.83
N PHE A 738 0.82 33.09 0.67
CA PHE A 738 0.16 33.86 1.72
C PHE A 738 -0.31 32.91 2.87
N PRO A 739 -0.18 33.31 4.17
CA PRO A 739 0.35 34.55 4.69
C PRO A 739 1.86 34.52 4.92
N GLN A 740 2.51 35.69 4.91
CA GLN A 740 3.93 35.89 5.23
C GLN A 740 4.14 36.83 6.44
N SER A 741 3.06 37.23 7.09
CA SER A 741 3.09 38.13 8.24
C SER A 741 1.98 37.81 9.24
N ARG A 742 2.12 38.28 10.50
CA ARG A 742 1.09 38.15 11.54
C ARG A 742 -0.24 38.76 11.15
N MET A 743 -0.22 39.91 10.49
CA MET A 743 -1.43 40.54 9.93
C MET A 743 -2.09 39.68 8.84
N GLY A 744 -1.29 39.00 8.01
CA GLY A 744 -1.80 38.09 7.02
C GLY A 744 -2.45 36.85 7.64
N VAL A 745 -1.91 36.35 8.77
CA VAL A 745 -2.52 35.25 9.54
C VAL A 745 -3.90 35.64 10.06
N GLU A 746 -4.04 36.84 10.64
CA GLU A 746 -5.34 37.38 11.09
C GLU A 746 -6.33 37.49 9.92
N GLN A 747 -5.86 37.98 8.75
CA GLN A 747 -6.69 38.08 7.55
C GLN A 747 -7.18 36.70 7.06
N VAL A 748 -6.36 35.64 7.12
CA VAL A 748 -6.79 34.29 6.77
C VAL A 748 -7.99 33.86 7.61
N TYR A 749 -7.94 34.02 8.91
CA TYR A 749 -9.06 33.65 9.78
C TYR A 749 -10.31 34.48 9.46
N TYR A 750 -10.15 35.79 9.31
CA TYR A 750 -11.26 36.69 9.00
C TYR A 750 -11.95 36.29 7.69
N ASP A 751 -11.17 36.07 6.64
CA ASP A 751 -11.68 35.71 5.31
C ASP A 751 -12.42 34.36 5.35
N HIS A 752 -11.79 33.34 5.90
CA HIS A 752 -12.34 31.98 5.89
C HIS A 752 -13.62 31.86 6.72
N PHE A 753 -13.69 32.48 7.90
CA PHE A 753 -14.93 32.50 8.68
C PHE A 753 -16.04 33.31 8.04
N THR A 754 -15.70 34.42 7.32
CA THR A 754 -16.66 35.18 6.52
C THR A 754 -17.21 34.30 5.39
N ARG A 755 -16.35 33.61 4.66
CA ARG A 755 -16.75 32.64 3.61
C ARG A 755 -17.60 31.50 4.18
N ALA A 756 -17.28 30.99 5.36
CA ALA A 756 -18.07 29.95 6.00
C ALA A 756 -19.50 30.44 6.34
N LYS A 757 -19.66 31.69 6.83
CA LYS A 757 -20.98 32.29 7.04
C LYS A 757 -21.77 32.48 5.74
N GLU A 758 -21.10 32.92 4.68
CA GLU A 758 -21.72 33.01 3.35
C GLU A 758 -22.13 31.64 2.80
N TYR A 759 -21.29 30.63 3.02
CA TYR A 759 -21.62 29.25 2.64
C TYR A 759 -22.86 28.74 3.36
N GLN A 760 -22.97 28.95 4.67
CA GLN A 760 -24.18 28.63 5.45
C GLN A 760 -25.41 29.39 4.90
N ALA A 761 -25.29 30.69 4.69
CA ALA A 761 -26.40 31.50 4.16
C ALA A 761 -26.88 31.01 2.79
N LYS A 762 -25.97 30.60 1.90
CA LYS A 762 -26.34 29.99 0.61
C LYS A 762 -27.14 28.69 0.78
N TRP A 763 -26.74 27.83 1.71
CA TRP A 763 -27.49 26.62 2.03
C TRP A 763 -28.84 26.90 2.64
N ASP A 764 -28.92 27.88 3.57
CA ASP A 764 -30.19 28.28 4.21
C ASP A 764 -31.17 28.86 3.17
N MET A 765 -30.69 29.71 2.28
CA MET A 765 -31.49 30.23 1.18
C MET A 765 -32.02 29.11 0.26
N TYR A 766 -31.14 28.16 -0.13
CA TYR A 766 -31.54 27.05 -0.96
C TYR A 766 -32.55 26.14 -0.23
N ASN A 767 -32.34 25.87 1.05
CA ASN A 767 -33.23 25.02 1.85
C ASN A 767 -34.60 25.67 2.09
N ALA A 768 -34.66 26.99 2.13
CA ALA A 768 -35.92 27.75 2.27
C ALA A 768 -36.76 27.80 0.99
N LEU A 769 -36.23 27.43 -0.17
CA LEU A 769 -36.96 27.40 -1.44
C LEU A 769 -38.09 26.38 -1.39
N LYS A 770 -39.31 26.80 -1.73
CA LYS A 770 -40.48 25.95 -1.86
C LYS A 770 -40.38 24.99 -3.08
N ASP A 771 -39.81 25.50 -4.17
CA ASP A 771 -39.56 24.73 -5.40
C ASP A 771 -38.07 24.78 -5.74
N LYS A 772 -37.40 23.63 -5.60
CA LYS A 772 -35.99 23.44 -5.91
C LYS A 772 -35.73 22.94 -7.33
N SER A 773 -36.77 22.66 -8.13
CA SER A 773 -36.61 22.01 -9.43
C SER A 773 -35.79 22.82 -10.43
N LYS A 774 -35.86 24.15 -10.35
CA LYS A 774 -35.14 25.10 -11.24
C LYS A 774 -33.88 25.70 -10.60
N ALA A 775 -33.70 25.51 -9.30
CA ALA A 775 -32.55 26.02 -8.59
C ALA A 775 -31.34 25.07 -8.73
N VAL A 776 -30.14 25.66 -8.74
CA VAL A 776 -28.89 24.92 -8.57
C VAL A 776 -28.64 24.82 -7.08
N SER A 777 -28.44 23.61 -6.57
CA SER A 777 -28.04 23.42 -5.17
C SER A 777 -26.64 24.01 -4.95
N PRO A 778 -26.33 24.57 -3.78
CA PRO A 778 -24.95 24.91 -3.47
C PRO A 778 -24.05 23.67 -3.57
N ARG A 779 -22.84 23.83 -4.09
CA ARG A 779 -21.84 22.77 -4.09
C ARG A 779 -21.40 22.51 -2.66
N ARG A 780 -21.26 21.23 -2.28
CA ARG A 780 -20.66 20.86 -1.01
C ARG A 780 -19.17 21.21 -1.04
N ASP A 781 -18.70 21.78 0.05
CA ASP A 781 -17.31 22.19 0.24
C ASP A 781 -16.88 21.73 1.64
N ILE A 782 -16.05 20.67 1.69
CA ILE A 782 -15.68 20.03 2.95
C ILE A 782 -14.80 20.93 3.83
N GLU A 783 -14.10 21.89 3.26
CA GLU A 783 -13.38 22.95 3.99
C GLU A 783 -14.38 23.87 4.69
N MET A 784 -15.34 24.42 3.95
CA MET A 784 -16.37 25.34 4.48
C MET A 784 -17.33 24.62 5.44
N GLU A 785 -17.59 23.31 5.23
CA GLU A 785 -18.37 22.50 6.15
C GLU A 785 -17.69 22.41 7.54
N ALA A 786 -16.37 22.13 7.56
CA ALA A 786 -15.61 22.07 8.82
C ALA A 786 -15.61 23.38 9.58
N LEU A 787 -15.47 24.52 8.89
CA LEU A 787 -15.54 25.85 9.50
C LEU A 787 -16.96 26.19 9.97
N SER A 788 -17.98 25.77 9.21
CA SER A 788 -19.38 25.92 9.62
C SER A 788 -19.70 25.13 10.89
N GLU A 789 -19.11 23.94 11.05
CA GLU A 789 -19.24 23.16 12.29
C GLU A 789 -18.66 23.90 13.50
N ILE A 790 -17.59 24.66 13.33
CA ILE A 790 -17.04 25.53 14.40
C ILE A 790 -18.04 26.60 14.79
N LEU A 791 -18.60 27.34 13.83
CA LEU A 791 -19.59 28.38 14.08
C LEU A 791 -20.85 27.83 14.78
N ASN A 792 -21.18 26.58 14.50
CA ASN A 792 -22.33 25.86 15.09
C ASN A 792 -21.97 25.07 16.37
N LYS A 793 -20.77 25.25 16.93
CA LYS A 793 -20.28 24.58 18.15
C LYS A 793 -20.31 23.04 18.08
N LYS A 794 -20.09 22.48 16.89
CA LYS A 794 -19.99 21.05 16.64
C LYS A 794 -18.53 20.61 16.47
N ARG A 795 -17.63 21.56 16.28
CA ARG A 795 -16.19 21.32 16.16
C ARG A 795 -15.45 22.36 17.01
N PHE A 796 -14.35 21.93 17.63
CA PHE A 796 -13.62 22.71 18.60
C PHE A 796 -12.20 22.97 18.15
N ILE A 797 -11.65 24.15 18.44
CA ILE A 797 -10.35 24.61 17.96
C ILE A 797 -9.27 24.28 18.99
N THR A 798 -8.24 23.52 18.60
CA THR A 798 -6.94 23.45 19.27
C THR A 798 -5.95 24.30 18.48
N CYS A 799 -5.40 25.35 19.09
CA CYS A 799 -4.59 26.33 18.39
C CYS A 799 -3.14 26.33 18.89
N HIS A 800 -2.19 26.02 18.00
CA HIS A 800 -0.76 26.21 18.22
C HIS A 800 -0.45 27.70 18.41
N SER A 801 0.26 28.06 19.48
CA SER A 801 0.46 29.44 19.84
C SER A 801 1.59 29.65 20.85
N TYR A 802 2.34 30.73 20.69
CA TYR A 802 3.42 31.08 21.62
C TYR A 802 3.25 32.50 22.19
N VAL A 803 3.02 33.47 21.32
CA VAL A 803 3.14 34.90 21.58
C VAL A 803 1.81 35.53 22.02
N GLN A 804 1.80 36.25 23.13
CA GLN A 804 0.60 36.85 23.73
C GLN A 804 -0.23 37.70 22.76
N SER A 805 0.40 38.51 21.91
CA SER A 805 -0.33 39.41 21.00
C SER A 805 -1.15 38.65 19.97
N GLU A 806 -0.64 37.54 19.47
CA GLU A 806 -1.34 36.68 18.52
C GLU A 806 -2.48 35.89 19.20
N ILE A 807 -2.24 35.41 20.43
CA ILE A 807 -3.26 34.73 21.25
C ILE A 807 -4.42 35.72 21.52
N ASN A 808 -4.09 36.95 21.92
CA ASN A 808 -5.09 37.98 22.17
C ASN A 808 -5.86 38.35 20.89
N MET A 809 -5.18 38.48 19.76
CA MET A 809 -5.78 38.75 18.46
C MET A 809 -6.82 37.68 18.11
N LEU A 810 -6.48 36.39 18.21
CA LEU A 810 -7.38 35.30 17.84
C LEU A 810 -8.60 35.22 18.77
N MET A 811 -8.45 35.52 20.09
CA MET A 811 -9.59 35.62 21.01
C MET A 811 -10.54 36.75 20.60
N HIS A 812 -10.04 37.92 20.26
CA HIS A 812 -10.87 39.05 19.80
C HIS A 812 -11.54 38.79 18.46
N LEU A 813 -10.83 38.11 17.56
CA LEU A 813 -11.40 37.72 16.29
C LEU A 813 -12.54 36.72 16.46
N GLY A 814 -12.35 35.75 17.37
CA GLY A 814 -13.41 34.82 17.78
C GLY A 814 -14.65 35.51 18.33
N ASP A 815 -14.48 36.50 19.24
CA ASP A 815 -15.57 37.31 19.77
C ASP A 815 -16.32 38.03 18.63
N SER A 816 -15.60 38.58 17.64
CA SER A 816 -16.16 39.33 16.51
C SER A 816 -16.87 38.44 15.49
N LEU A 817 -16.34 37.28 15.20
CA LEU A 817 -16.84 36.35 14.17
C LEU A 817 -17.77 35.27 14.74
N GLY A 818 -17.89 35.13 16.06
CA GLY A 818 -18.81 34.20 16.72
C GLY A 818 -18.28 32.79 16.86
N PHE A 819 -16.97 32.60 16.92
CA PHE A 819 -16.34 31.34 17.27
C PHE A 819 -15.52 31.44 18.57
N GLN A 820 -15.13 30.33 19.13
CA GLN A 820 -14.31 30.29 20.35
C GLN A 820 -13.18 29.26 20.18
N VAL A 821 -11.97 29.65 20.63
CA VAL A 821 -10.86 28.70 20.77
C VAL A 821 -11.13 27.86 22.02
N ASN A 822 -11.06 26.55 21.90
CA ASN A 822 -11.21 25.63 23.03
C ASN A 822 -9.89 25.48 23.81
N THR A 823 -8.81 25.26 23.08
CA THR A 823 -7.49 25.02 23.67
C THR A 823 -6.44 25.84 22.91
N PHE A 824 -5.62 26.60 23.64
CA PHE A 824 -4.35 27.08 23.12
C PHE A 824 -3.26 26.09 23.54
N THR A 825 -2.57 25.52 22.55
CA THR A 825 -1.51 24.56 22.80
C THR A 825 -0.13 25.19 22.61
N HIS A 826 0.88 24.70 23.31
CA HIS A 826 2.23 25.25 23.42
C HIS A 826 2.30 26.66 24.00
N ILE A 827 1.27 27.13 24.66
CA ILE A 827 1.05 28.50 25.06
C ILE A 827 2.13 29.04 26.05
N LEU A 828 3.36 29.22 25.56
CA LEU A 828 4.51 29.58 26.41
C LEU A 828 4.42 30.98 27.03
N GLU A 829 3.68 31.91 26.43
CA GLU A 829 3.34 33.22 27.03
C GLU A 829 1.95 33.21 27.70
N GLY A 830 1.38 32.06 28.01
CA GLY A 830 0.05 31.93 28.61
C GLY A 830 -0.10 32.68 29.92
N TYR A 831 0.98 32.76 30.72
CA TYR A 831 0.99 33.50 31.97
C TYR A 831 0.63 34.99 31.81
N LYS A 832 0.84 35.59 30.63
CA LYS A 832 0.48 36.96 30.31
C LYS A 832 -1.00 37.13 29.92
N MET A 833 -1.68 36.02 29.62
CA MET A 833 -3.05 36.02 29.10
C MET A 833 -4.04 35.23 29.96
N ALA A 834 -3.61 34.79 31.16
CA ALA A 834 -4.35 33.88 32.03
C ALA A 834 -5.75 34.40 32.40
N ASP A 835 -5.86 35.71 32.73
CA ASP A 835 -7.13 36.37 33.06
C ASP A 835 -8.13 36.33 31.88
N LYS A 836 -7.66 36.60 30.65
CA LYS A 836 -8.50 36.64 29.46
C LYS A 836 -8.95 35.26 29.03
N MET A 837 -8.07 34.25 29.16
CA MET A 837 -8.44 32.86 28.91
C MET A 837 -9.45 32.35 29.92
N LYS A 838 -9.26 32.66 31.21
CA LYS A 838 -10.22 32.31 32.26
C LYS A 838 -11.61 32.88 31.99
N ALA A 839 -11.69 34.14 31.58
CA ALA A 839 -12.95 34.82 31.28
C ALA A 839 -13.72 34.14 30.12
N ARG A 840 -13.02 33.37 29.27
CA ARG A 840 -13.60 32.66 28.10
C ARG A 840 -13.67 31.15 28.29
N ASN A 841 -13.32 30.59 29.43
CA ASN A 841 -13.23 29.15 29.71
C ASN A 841 -12.35 28.41 28.71
N ILE A 842 -11.20 28.98 28.37
CA ILE A 842 -10.21 28.38 27.47
C ILE A 842 -9.26 27.49 28.25
N TYR A 843 -8.93 26.32 27.72
CA TYR A 843 -7.93 25.43 28.31
C TYR A 843 -6.53 25.80 27.79
N PRO A 844 -5.61 26.25 28.66
CA PRO A 844 -4.22 26.41 28.28
C PRO A 844 -3.48 25.09 28.34
N SER A 845 -2.75 24.75 27.29
CA SER A 845 -1.84 23.62 27.27
C SER A 845 -0.42 24.09 26.97
N THR A 846 0.57 23.68 27.75
CA THR A 846 1.92 24.19 27.65
C THR A 846 2.97 23.13 27.76
N PHE A 847 4.19 23.45 27.31
CA PHE A 847 5.39 22.73 27.69
C PHE A 847 5.83 23.10 29.09
N SER A 848 6.51 22.20 29.82
CA SER A 848 6.98 22.46 31.16
C SER A 848 8.22 23.30 31.18
N ASP A 849 9.17 23.13 30.24
CA ASP A 849 10.49 23.80 30.26
C ASP A 849 11.11 23.97 28.85
N TRP A 850 10.35 23.99 27.78
CA TRP A 850 10.82 24.26 26.43
C TRP A 850 10.99 25.77 26.23
N TRP A 851 12.07 26.33 26.69
CA TRP A 851 12.36 27.78 26.67
C TRP A 851 13.56 28.07 25.79
N ALA A 852 13.46 29.19 25.06
CA ALA A 852 14.56 29.79 24.29
C ALA A 852 15.16 28.85 23.19
N TYR A 853 14.48 27.81 22.73
CA TYR A 853 14.94 26.94 21.63
C TYR A 853 14.76 27.61 20.26
N LYS A 854 13.91 28.64 20.17
CA LYS A 854 13.76 29.52 18.99
C LYS A 854 13.37 30.95 19.47
N MET A 855 13.53 31.94 18.58
CA MET A 855 13.38 33.36 18.94
C MET A 855 11.96 33.70 19.43
N GLU A 856 10.92 33.16 18.83
CA GLU A 856 9.53 33.47 19.21
C GLU A 856 9.15 32.95 20.61
N VAL A 857 9.97 32.10 21.23
CA VAL A 857 9.73 31.57 22.59
C VAL A 857 10.68 32.18 23.63
N GLN A 858 11.34 33.29 23.32
CA GLN A 858 12.31 33.94 24.22
C GLN A 858 11.75 34.34 25.58
N TYR A 859 10.42 34.53 25.69
CA TYR A 859 9.73 34.93 26.92
C TYR A 859 9.09 33.75 27.65
N ALA A 860 9.33 32.51 27.22
CA ALA A 860 8.91 31.33 27.97
C ALA A 860 9.60 31.31 29.36
N ILE A 861 8.85 30.93 30.38
CA ILE A 861 9.31 30.84 31.74
C ILE A 861 8.88 29.54 32.42
N PRO A 862 9.68 28.98 33.35
CA PRO A 862 9.34 27.71 34.02
C PRO A 862 8.10 27.78 34.92
N TYR A 863 7.65 28.98 35.28
CA TYR A 863 6.47 29.19 36.14
C TYR A 863 5.16 29.30 35.38
N ASN A 864 5.16 29.20 34.04
CA ASN A 864 4.00 29.45 33.18
C ASN A 864 2.78 28.61 33.61
N ALA A 865 2.96 27.30 33.74
CA ALA A 865 1.87 26.40 34.15
C ALA A 865 1.33 26.74 35.54
N ALA A 866 2.23 27.03 36.49
CA ALA A 866 1.86 27.34 37.87
C ALA A 866 1.12 28.70 37.99
N ILE A 867 1.54 29.70 37.23
CA ILE A 867 0.84 31.03 37.22
C ILE A 867 -0.57 30.85 36.68
N MET A 868 -0.75 30.12 35.56
CA MET A 868 -2.06 29.86 34.99
C MET A 868 -2.94 29.03 35.94
N TYR A 869 -2.36 28.00 36.60
CA TYR A 869 -3.04 27.21 37.62
C TYR A 869 -3.53 28.08 38.79
N ASN A 870 -2.64 28.95 39.35
CA ASN A 870 -2.98 29.86 40.45
C ASN A 870 -4.07 30.89 40.05
N MET A 871 -4.18 31.22 38.76
CA MET A 871 -5.28 32.02 38.24
C MET A 871 -6.59 31.22 38.15
N GLY A 872 -6.57 29.92 38.42
CA GLY A 872 -7.72 29.03 38.42
C GLY A 872 -8.11 28.51 37.06
N LEU A 873 -7.13 28.31 36.16
CA LEU A 873 -7.29 27.66 34.88
C LEU A 873 -7.00 26.15 35.00
N PHE A 874 -7.67 25.36 34.18
CA PHE A 874 -7.39 23.93 34.03
C PHE A 874 -6.23 23.74 33.03
N VAL A 875 -5.01 23.84 33.55
CA VAL A 875 -3.80 23.78 32.72
C VAL A 875 -3.54 22.35 32.27
N CYS A 876 -3.17 22.16 31.01
CA CYS A 876 -2.67 20.92 30.43
C CYS A 876 -1.16 21.01 30.18
N ILE A 877 -0.48 19.88 30.17
CA ILE A 877 0.90 19.74 29.70
C ILE A 877 0.85 18.70 28.58
N ASN A 878 1.41 19.06 27.43
CA ASN A 878 1.42 18.24 26.19
C ASN A 878 2.85 17.88 25.78
N SER A 879 2.94 16.97 24.82
CA SER A 879 4.24 16.48 24.32
C SER A 879 4.73 17.16 23.06
N ASP A 880 3.93 17.20 22.01
CA ASP A 880 4.35 17.54 20.62
C ASP A 880 5.51 16.66 20.06
N ASP A 881 5.94 15.68 20.81
CA ASP A 881 7.11 14.86 20.51
C ASP A 881 6.96 13.44 21.08
N ALA A 882 7.24 12.44 20.28
CA ALA A 882 7.08 11.03 20.65
C ALA A 882 7.99 10.60 21.82
N GLU A 883 9.17 11.23 22.01
CA GLU A 883 10.07 10.96 23.12
C GLU A 883 9.60 11.65 24.40
N MET A 884 8.97 12.80 24.30
CA MET A 884 8.39 13.50 25.45
C MET A 884 7.08 12.84 25.90
N GLU A 885 6.23 12.37 24.97
CA GLU A 885 4.95 11.76 25.27
C GLU A 885 5.06 10.61 26.29
N ARG A 886 6.08 9.77 26.16
CA ARG A 886 6.34 8.66 27.10
C ARG A 886 6.80 9.06 28.50
N ARG A 887 6.97 10.35 28.79
CA ARG A 887 7.44 10.88 30.09
C ARG A 887 6.64 12.10 30.59
N LEU A 888 5.40 12.26 30.12
CA LEU A 888 4.53 13.37 30.53
C LEU A 888 4.34 13.45 32.04
N ASN A 889 4.42 12.34 32.77
CA ASN A 889 4.43 12.33 34.23
C ASN A 889 5.58 13.15 34.82
N GLN A 890 6.78 13.11 34.21
CA GLN A 890 7.95 13.88 34.65
C GLN A 890 7.83 15.35 34.23
N GLU A 891 7.17 15.62 33.09
CA GLU A 891 6.89 16.98 32.67
C GLU A 891 5.90 17.67 33.63
N ALA A 892 4.87 16.96 34.07
CA ALA A 892 3.94 17.45 35.10
C ALA A 892 4.63 17.75 36.45
N ALA A 893 5.60 16.90 36.84
CA ALA A 893 6.35 17.05 38.08
C ALA A 893 7.14 18.38 38.16
N LYS A 894 7.52 18.96 37.01
CA LYS A 894 8.21 20.24 36.95
C LYS A 894 7.34 21.40 37.48
N SER A 895 6.01 21.30 37.33
CA SER A 895 5.05 22.26 37.89
C SER A 895 5.09 22.27 39.43
N VAL A 896 5.31 21.12 40.05
CA VAL A 896 5.56 21.01 41.50
C VAL A 896 6.86 21.67 41.86
N LYS A 897 7.94 21.33 41.13
CA LYS A 897 9.28 21.79 41.39
C LYS A 897 9.44 23.32 41.27
N TYR A 898 8.93 23.90 40.19
CA TYR A 898 9.12 25.31 39.89
C TYR A 898 8.04 26.18 40.54
N GLY A 899 6.77 25.74 40.58
CA GLY A 899 5.67 26.57 40.99
C GLY A 899 4.94 26.16 42.26
N ASN A 900 5.43 25.13 42.96
CA ASN A 900 4.78 24.55 44.14
C ASN A 900 3.31 24.17 43.92
N VAL A 901 2.99 23.73 42.74
CA VAL A 901 1.64 23.17 42.44
C VAL A 901 1.48 21.88 43.27
N PRO A 902 0.36 21.66 43.96
CA PRO A 902 0.15 20.40 44.68
C PRO A 902 0.29 19.20 43.76
N GLU A 903 0.94 18.12 44.24
CA GLU A 903 1.23 16.93 43.41
C GLU A 903 0.01 16.37 42.70
N GLN A 904 -1.13 16.25 43.40
CA GLN A 904 -2.36 15.77 42.81
C GLN A 904 -2.85 16.67 41.66
N ASP A 905 -2.73 17.98 41.80
CA ASP A 905 -3.15 18.93 40.78
C ASP A 905 -2.18 19.00 39.62
N ALA A 906 -0.87 18.84 39.89
CA ALA A 906 0.13 18.69 38.84
C ALA A 906 -0.13 17.43 38.00
N PHE A 907 -0.50 16.31 38.63
CA PHE A 907 -0.83 15.08 37.90
C PHE A 907 -2.13 15.20 37.09
N LYS A 908 -3.11 16.02 37.54
CA LYS A 908 -4.28 16.35 36.73
C LYS A 908 -3.94 17.08 35.43
N MET A 909 -2.82 17.81 35.37
CA MET A 909 -2.38 18.52 34.16
C MET A 909 -2.06 17.58 32.99
N VAL A 910 -1.83 16.28 33.24
CA VAL A 910 -1.60 15.26 32.22
C VAL A 910 -2.65 14.15 32.21
N THR A 911 -3.73 14.31 32.96
CA THR A 911 -4.79 13.29 33.06
C THR A 911 -6.19 13.90 32.95
N LEU A 912 -6.75 14.48 34.00
CA LEU A 912 -8.11 15.00 34.04
C LEU A 912 -8.27 16.29 33.22
N ASN A 913 -7.31 17.23 33.31
CA ASN A 913 -7.43 18.50 32.60
C ASN A 913 -7.41 18.31 31.06
N PRO A 914 -6.46 17.54 30.45
CA PRO A 914 -6.57 17.25 29.03
C PRO A 914 -7.81 16.44 28.67
N ALA A 915 -8.29 15.54 29.53
CA ALA A 915 -9.59 14.88 29.30
C ALA A 915 -10.76 15.88 29.25
N MET A 916 -10.72 16.94 30.11
CA MET A 916 -11.70 18.04 30.08
C MET A 916 -11.57 18.86 28.80
N ALA A 917 -10.34 19.22 28.41
CA ALA A 917 -10.05 19.98 27.20
C ALA A 917 -10.53 19.24 25.93
N LEU A 918 -10.49 17.90 25.94
CA LEU A 918 -10.95 17.04 24.86
C LEU A 918 -12.41 16.57 24.98
N HIS A 919 -13.16 17.07 25.98
CA HIS A 919 -14.53 16.70 26.28
C HIS A 919 -14.72 15.21 26.61
N LEU A 920 -13.68 14.57 27.12
CA LEU A 920 -13.62 13.14 27.46
C LEU A 920 -13.71 12.88 28.98
N ASP A 921 -13.80 13.92 29.81
CA ASP A 921 -13.77 13.85 31.28
C ASP A 921 -14.90 12.98 31.89
N LYS A 922 -16.00 12.81 31.18
CA LYS A 922 -17.08 11.87 31.57
C LYS A 922 -16.69 10.40 31.35
N LYS A 923 -15.66 10.12 30.53
CA LYS A 923 -15.22 8.77 30.17
C LYS A 923 -13.90 8.40 30.83
N ILE A 924 -12.90 9.30 30.81
CA ILE A 924 -11.51 9.06 31.23
C ILE A 924 -10.96 10.19 32.12
N GLY A 925 -9.69 10.14 32.45
CA GLY A 925 -8.93 11.20 33.18
C GLY A 925 -9.03 11.14 34.69
N SER A 926 -9.91 10.31 35.28
CA SER A 926 -9.99 10.09 36.74
C SER A 926 -10.45 8.66 37.04
N ILE A 927 -10.15 8.18 38.24
CA ILE A 927 -10.64 6.88 38.75
C ILE A 927 -11.94 7.10 39.46
N LYS A 928 -13.06 6.81 38.79
CA LYS A 928 -14.42 6.97 39.28
C LYS A 928 -15.32 5.87 38.74
N VAL A 929 -16.23 5.40 39.56
CA VAL A 929 -17.23 4.41 39.14
C VAL A 929 -18.03 4.94 37.93
N GLY A 930 -18.14 4.10 36.90
CA GLY A 930 -18.79 4.40 35.62
C GLY A 930 -17.86 4.91 34.51
N LYS A 931 -16.65 5.39 34.84
CA LYS A 931 -15.63 5.73 33.82
C LYS A 931 -14.93 4.49 33.25
N ASP A 932 -14.25 4.68 32.15
CA ASP A 932 -13.47 3.62 31.49
C ASP A 932 -12.34 3.15 32.42
N GLY A 933 -12.02 1.87 32.36
CA GLY A 933 -10.93 1.26 33.10
C GLY A 933 -9.55 1.58 32.46
N ASP A 934 -9.32 2.86 32.14
CA ASP A 934 -8.07 3.38 31.60
C ASP A 934 -7.20 3.81 32.80
N VAL A 935 -6.36 2.90 33.26
CA VAL A 935 -5.61 3.06 34.50
C VAL A 935 -4.17 2.61 34.36
N VAL A 936 -3.29 3.20 35.17
CA VAL A 936 -1.85 2.89 35.19
C VAL A 936 -1.42 2.52 36.60
N LEU A 937 -0.71 1.41 36.73
CA LEU A 937 -0.11 0.96 37.97
C LEU A 937 1.38 1.34 37.96
N TRP A 938 1.82 2.15 38.92
CA TRP A 938 3.17 2.67 39.05
C TRP A 938 3.92 2.00 40.19
N THR A 939 5.24 1.84 40.04
CA THR A 939 6.12 1.27 41.09
C THR A 939 6.39 2.23 42.23
N ASP A 940 6.18 3.55 42.03
CA ASP A 940 6.44 4.63 42.99
C ASP A 940 5.51 5.82 42.67
N ASN A 941 5.67 6.95 43.38
CA ASN A 941 4.98 8.21 43.09
C ASN A 941 5.13 8.56 41.58
N PRO A 942 4.00 8.67 40.83
CA PRO A 942 4.07 8.87 39.39
C PRO A 942 4.85 10.12 38.96
N LEU A 943 4.98 11.12 39.84
CA LEU A 943 5.75 12.32 39.58
C LEU A 943 7.25 12.18 39.88
N SER A 944 7.67 11.04 40.43
CA SER A 944 9.11 10.72 40.67
C SER A 944 9.81 10.33 39.38
N ILE A 945 11.04 10.77 39.18
CA ILE A 945 11.91 10.31 38.06
C ILE A 945 12.30 8.83 38.22
N TYR A 946 12.09 8.22 39.36
CA TYR A 946 12.36 6.80 39.62
C TYR A 946 11.11 5.93 39.36
N ALA A 947 9.92 6.53 39.24
CA ALA A 947 8.69 5.82 38.97
C ALA A 947 8.77 5.12 37.61
N LYS A 948 8.31 3.86 37.59
CA LYS A 948 8.17 3.08 36.36
C LYS A 948 6.74 2.59 36.29
N VAL A 949 6.24 2.53 35.09
CA VAL A 949 4.96 1.87 34.82
C VAL A 949 5.15 0.36 35.00
N ASP A 950 4.36 -0.25 35.87
CA ASP A 950 4.26 -1.69 35.99
C ASP A 950 3.27 -2.24 34.96
N LYS A 951 2.08 -1.62 34.89
CA LYS A 951 1.05 -2.00 33.89
C LYS A 951 0.25 -0.78 33.44
N THR A 952 -0.10 -0.77 32.14
CA THR A 952 -1.04 0.19 31.56
C THR A 952 -2.25 -0.60 31.02
N LEU A 953 -3.43 -0.19 31.49
CA LEU A 953 -4.69 -0.77 31.08
C LEU A 953 -5.54 0.27 30.35
N ILE A 954 -6.21 -0.15 29.28
CA ILE A 954 -7.24 0.63 28.58
C ILE A 954 -8.49 -0.22 28.51
N GLU A 955 -9.61 0.34 28.99
CA GLU A 955 -10.89 -0.39 29.09
C GLU A 955 -10.72 -1.76 29.80
N GLY A 956 -9.88 -1.79 30.84
CA GLY A 956 -9.59 -3.00 31.62
C GLY A 956 -8.71 -4.04 30.90
N VAL A 957 -8.22 -3.75 29.70
CA VAL A 957 -7.29 -4.63 28.98
C VAL A 957 -5.86 -4.16 29.24
N VAL A 958 -4.96 -5.09 29.58
CA VAL A 958 -3.53 -4.80 29.79
C VAL A 958 -2.83 -4.69 28.44
N TYR A 959 -2.47 -3.47 28.04
CA TYR A 959 -1.72 -3.23 26.79
C TYR A 959 -0.23 -3.15 27.01
N TYR A 960 0.22 -2.74 28.21
CA TYR A 960 1.62 -2.78 28.61
C TYR A 960 1.78 -3.51 29.92
N ASP A 961 2.82 -4.34 30.03
CA ASP A 961 3.20 -5.08 31.22
C ASP A 961 4.72 -5.19 31.25
N ALA A 962 5.36 -4.58 32.24
CA ALA A 962 6.81 -4.47 32.33
C ALA A 962 7.54 -5.84 32.41
N GLU A 963 6.92 -6.86 33.00
CA GLU A 963 7.51 -8.22 33.05
C GLU A 963 7.43 -8.90 31.70
N LYS A 964 6.30 -8.74 31.00
CA LYS A 964 6.14 -9.26 29.64
C LYS A 964 7.08 -8.57 28.65
N ASP A 965 7.27 -7.25 28.78
CA ASP A 965 8.20 -6.48 27.94
C ASP A 965 9.63 -7.06 28.01
N LYS A 966 10.11 -7.40 29.20
CA LYS A 966 11.42 -8.06 29.35
C LYS A 966 11.52 -9.36 28.57
N LYS A 967 10.49 -10.20 28.65
CA LYS A 967 10.43 -11.47 27.93
C LYS A 967 10.39 -11.24 26.42
N LEU A 968 9.54 -10.30 25.98
CA LEU A 968 9.41 -9.92 24.57
C LEU A 968 10.73 -9.42 23.97
N ARG A 969 11.52 -8.63 24.71
CA ARG A 969 12.86 -8.20 24.27
C ARG A 969 13.82 -9.37 24.06
N ASP A 970 13.75 -10.38 24.90
CA ASP A 970 14.57 -11.58 24.74
C ASP A 970 14.12 -12.41 23.52
N GLU A 971 12.82 -12.52 23.30
CA GLU A 971 12.24 -13.18 22.12
C GLU A 971 12.62 -12.46 20.83
N ILE A 972 12.50 -11.14 20.79
CA ILE A 972 12.92 -10.29 19.68
C ILE A 972 14.41 -10.53 19.33
N ARG A 973 15.28 -10.55 20.35
CA ARG A 973 16.71 -10.78 20.14
C ARG A 973 16.99 -12.16 19.53
N LYS A 974 16.33 -13.20 20.03
CA LYS A 974 16.45 -14.56 19.49
C LYS A 974 15.93 -14.66 18.06
N GLU A 975 14.78 -14.04 17.78
CA GLU A 975 14.19 -14.06 16.46
C GLU A 975 15.04 -13.30 15.43
N ARG A 976 15.57 -12.13 15.79
CA ARG A 976 16.55 -11.43 14.95
C ARG A 976 17.77 -12.29 14.63
N ALA A 977 18.34 -12.95 15.65
CA ALA A 977 19.50 -13.83 15.44
C ALA A 977 19.17 -15.00 14.50
N ARG A 978 17.98 -15.60 14.64
CA ARG A 978 17.50 -16.67 13.76
C ARG A 978 17.40 -16.19 12.30
N LEU A 979 16.79 -15.02 12.08
CA LEU A 979 16.57 -14.46 10.74
C LEU A 979 17.90 -14.05 10.10
N ILE A 980 18.83 -13.47 10.85
CA ILE A 980 20.18 -13.15 10.37
C ILE A 980 20.88 -14.42 9.86
N GLN A 981 20.86 -15.50 10.64
CA GLN A 981 21.50 -16.75 10.20
C GLN A 981 20.82 -17.30 8.93
N LYS A 982 19.49 -17.24 8.84
CA LYS A 982 18.76 -17.66 7.65
C LYS A 982 19.13 -16.83 6.41
N MET A 983 19.31 -15.52 6.55
CA MET A 983 19.75 -14.64 5.46
C MET A 983 21.17 -14.98 4.98
N ILE A 984 22.09 -15.27 5.91
CA ILE A 984 23.46 -15.71 5.59
C ILE A 984 23.44 -17.05 4.82
N GLU A 985 22.61 -18.00 5.24
CA GLU A 985 22.43 -19.27 4.55
C GLU A 985 21.90 -19.09 3.12
N GLU A 986 20.87 -18.26 2.93
CA GLU A 986 20.30 -17.96 1.60
C GLU A 986 21.36 -17.33 0.67
N LYS A 987 22.16 -16.37 1.16
CA LYS A 987 23.25 -15.78 0.40
C LYS A 987 24.33 -16.81 0.02
N SER A 988 24.69 -17.66 0.98
CA SER A 988 25.66 -18.76 0.74
C SER A 988 25.13 -19.75 -0.30
N GLY A 989 23.81 -19.93 -0.41
CA GLY A 989 23.15 -20.71 -1.45
C GLY A 989 23.08 -20.03 -2.81
N GLY A 990 23.60 -18.80 -2.95
CA GLY A 990 23.62 -18.03 -4.20
C GLY A 990 22.34 -17.23 -4.48
N ALA A 991 21.46 -17.06 -3.48
CA ALA A 991 20.30 -16.19 -3.62
C ALA A 991 20.71 -14.72 -3.78
N PRO A 992 19.99 -13.90 -4.56
CA PRO A 992 20.26 -12.48 -4.65
C PRO A 992 20.04 -11.79 -3.30
N THR A 993 20.85 -10.79 -3.01
CA THR A 993 20.79 -10.01 -1.76
C THR A 993 20.59 -8.53 -2.05
N GLN A 994 20.22 -7.78 -1.01
CA GLN A 994 20.14 -6.33 -1.03
C GLN A 994 20.94 -5.73 0.14
N LYS A 995 21.47 -4.54 -0.08
CA LYS A 995 22.22 -3.81 0.95
C LYS A 995 21.27 -3.24 1.99
N PRO A 996 21.66 -3.23 3.27
CA PRO A 996 20.93 -2.50 4.30
C PRO A 996 20.89 -1.00 4.00
N VAL A 997 19.76 -0.39 4.28
CA VAL A 997 19.60 1.07 4.24
C VAL A 997 19.03 1.49 5.59
N MET A 998 19.69 2.44 6.25
CA MET A 998 19.19 2.97 7.51
C MET A 998 17.90 3.76 7.25
N LYS A 999 16.81 3.27 7.79
CA LYS A 999 15.54 4.01 7.81
C LYS A 999 15.62 5.06 8.93
N LYS A 1000 15.31 6.30 8.59
CA LYS A 1000 15.13 7.33 9.64
C LYS A 1000 13.88 6.99 10.46
N PRO A 1001 13.94 7.09 11.79
CA PRO A 1001 12.73 6.97 12.61
C PRO A 1001 11.71 8.01 12.19
N LYS A 1002 10.45 7.58 12.04
CA LYS A 1002 9.34 8.51 11.79
C LYS A 1002 8.92 9.13 13.13
N HIS A 1003 9.54 10.23 13.51
CA HIS A 1003 9.14 11.06 14.64
C HIS A 1003 8.68 12.40 14.09
N TYR A 1004 7.40 12.67 14.18
CA TYR A 1004 6.81 13.91 13.69
C TYR A 1004 6.62 14.90 14.84
N THR A 1005 6.81 16.18 14.51
CA THR A 1005 6.51 17.35 15.35
C THR A 1005 5.65 18.33 14.56
N CYS A 1006 5.15 19.37 15.21
CA CYS A 1006 4.42 20.44 14.53
C CYS A 1006 5.18 21.09 13.37
N ASP A 1007 6.50 21.07 13.41
CA ASP A 1007 7.38 21.77 12.46
C ASP A 1007 7.78 20.92 11.24
N ASP A 1008 7.39 19.65 11.19
CA ASP A 1008 7.77 18.76 10.11
C ASP A 1008 7.02 19.10 8.79
N LEU A 1009 7.82 19.32 7.75
CA LEU A 1009 7.37 19.75 6.42
C LEU A 1009 7.60 18.68 5.35
N GLU A 1010 7.94 17.44 5.74
CA GLU A 1010 8.18 16.35 4.79
C GLU A 1010 6.93 16.08 3.95
N ASN A 1011 7.10 16.09 2.62
CA ASN A 1011 6.02 15.88 1.66
C ASN A 1011 5.81 14.38 1.41
N TYR A 1012 4.56 13.98 1.24
CA TYR A 1012 4.16 12.66 0.81
C TYR A 1012 4.82 12.29 -0.54
N GLY A 1013 5.60 11.21 -0.56
CA GLY A 1013 6.28 10.74 -1.77
C GLY A 1013 7.65 11.36 -2.08
N ALA A 1014 8.20 12.23 -1.22
CA ALA A 1014 9.51 12.86 -1.43
C ALA A 1014 10.69 12.03 -0.87
N GLY A 1015 10.53 10.76 -0.57
CA GLY A 1015 11.51 9.97 0.15
C GLY A 1015 11.63 8.50 -0.26
N GLU A 1016 11.44 8.15 -1.55
CA GLU A 1016 11.76 6.81 -2.04
C GLU A 1016 12.80 6.82 -3.16
#